data_bb4007674ae9b815f6844febcc4a0775
#
_entry.id   bb4007674ae9b815f6844febcc4a0775
#
_cell.length_a   1.000
_cell.length_b   1.000
_cell.length_c   1.000
_cell.angle_alpha   90.00
_cell.angle_beta   90.00
_cell.angle_gamma   90.00
#
_symmetry.space_group_name_H-M   'P 1'
#
loop_
_entity.id
_entity.type
_entity.pdbx_description
1 polymer ?
#
loop_
_entity_poly.entity_id
_entity_poly.type
_entity_poly.pdbx_seq_one_letter_code
_entity_poly.pdbx_strand_id
1 'polypeptide(L)'
;MKRTYLQDEANTHYNLGIAYYTKGQYEQAISEWIQSLIKNPQNSEARFKLGVAYYQLNRIDEALKEWEIAVSLDPQNYEVLHNLGIAYYNKGEDSKAIEYWEKCLEIRPHDPEIHFKLGIAYYNLGKEDQSISLWEKASNLNPEDSDIFFRLGVAYYNKGLDDKSVIAFSKAIELNPKNSEAHNNLAIVYYRLEMYQQAIDEWKKALALNPRQPEIFNNLGNAYSKLNQHREAIETWQKILEITPDNSEVYFKLGSAYGKLDDLEKAIQCWEKCISLNPNDIEAHFNLGVAQYNSGNFQKAISYWNTVREKRSEDADICEKIGNAFCGLEDFAEAAKFWNRAISYVSDDPQLHHKLGIAYSKLNKTQEAIFQWQKAIELDPDHFEAHHNLGIAYYNLQRFDECLEEWEKAKNLNPTDPDIYFKLGHAYRQKRKLDNAIANWKRSIELDPNNPNTHFVLGNAYDEKGLLDDAILCWRKVVELAPNDVDAHNNLGIAYFQKNMFDQAISEWEDAIRITPENGELYNKLGIAYIKMDLFDKAVECWEKALKYKPEDSDILSNLATAYHNREMYDRAIEIWKRVIKYNPQDSEARNKLGIAYYNKGMYDQAIELWKKAIELNPKDAAAYYNIGTEEFEKGRINEAIAAYMKVLEIDPKFVQVYYNLAVIYARKRQFNEAIDAAKRFIQTNPTGVEAENLRTLIEQCEREMEQEAEI
;
A
#
# COMPACT_ATOMS: atom_id res chain seq x y z
N MET A 1 -56.08 -11.42 98.62
CA MET A 1 -57.17 -10.66 97.96
C MET A 1 -56.75 -9.45 97.10
N LYS A 2 -55.99 -8.46 97.62
CA LYS A 2 -55.60 -7.29 96.77
C LYS A 2 -54.68 -7.64 95.58
N ARG A 3 -53.79 -8.61 95.76
CA ARG A 3 -52.83 -9.03 94.70
C ARG A 3 -53.51 -9.88 93.59
N THR A 4 -54.53 -10.68 94.02
CA THR A 4 -55.31 -11.52 93.05
C THR A 4 -56.26 -10.62 92.24
N TYR A 5 -56.88 -9.60 92.82
CA TYR A 5 -57.73 -8.65 92.13
C TYR A 5 -57.00 -7.81 91.08
N LEU A 6 -55.77 -7.32 91.38
CA LEU A 6 -54.91 -6.58 90.44
C LEU A 6 -54.43 -7.50 89.28
N GLN A 7 -54.25 -8.80 89.50
CA GLN A 7 -53.85 -9.79 88.48
C GLN A 7 -55.07 -10.02 87.53
N ASP A 8 -56.27 -10.15 88.05
CA ASP A 8 -57.46 -10.38 87.23
C ASP A 8 -57.81 -9.15 86.38
N GLU A 9 -57.63 -7.92 86.90
CA GLU A 9 -57.76 -6.69 86.12
C GLU A 9 -56.69 -6.59 85.05
N ALA A 10 -55.45 -6.90 85.34
CA ALA A 10 -54.35 -6.93 84.35
C ALA A 10 -54.64 -7.92 83.21
N ASN A 11 -55.14 -9.12 83.53
CA ASN A 11 -55.53 -10.11 82.53
C ASN A 11 -56.69 -9.66 81.67
N THR A 12 -57.72 -8.94 82.28
CA THR A 12 -58.82 -8.42 81.49
C THR A 12 -58.36 -7.41 80.46
N HIS A 13 -57.54 -6.44 80.81
CA HIS A 13 -56.98 -5.47 79.90
C HIS A 13 -56.07 -6.12 78.88
N TYR A 14 -55.28 -7.16 79.26
CA TYR A 14 -54.44 -7.93 78.32
C TYR A 14 -55.29 -8.61 77.24
N ASN A 15 -56.39 -9.31 77.60
CA ASN A 15 -57.32 -9.96 76.68
C ASN A 15 -58.10 -8.99 75.79
N LEU A 16 -58.48 -7.82 76.34
CA LEU A 16 -59.08 -6.75 75.53
C LEU A 16 -58.10 -6.23 74.47
N GLY A 17 -56.82 -6.05 74.86
CA GLY A 17 -55.76 -5.65 73.93
C GLY A 17 -55.61 -6.66 72.77
N ILE A 18 -55.64 -7.95 73.03
CA ILE A 18 -55.67 -9.00 72.01
C ILE A 18 -56.89 -8.86 71.08
N ALA A 19 -58.07 -8.66 71.66
CA ALA A 19 -59.32 -8.54 70.91
C ALA A 19 -59.33 -7.27 70.01
N TYR A 20 -58.75 -6.19 70.42
CA TYR A 20 -58.58 -4.99 69.59
C TYR A 20 -57.52 -5.20 68.50
N TYR A 21 -56.41 -5.83 68.83
CA TYR A 21 -55.35 -6.13 67.86
C TYR A 21 -55.84 -7.02 66.70
N THR A 22 -56.60 -8.08 67.03
CA THR A 22 -57.20 -9.01 66.02
C THR A 22 -58.21 -8.31 65.10
N LYS A 23 -58.78 -7.18 65.52
CA LYS A 23 -59.66 -6.32 64.71
C LYS A 23 -58.91 -5.24 63.95
N GLY A 24 -57.57 -5.16 64.00
CA GLY A 24 -56.75 -4.12 63.40
C GLY A 24 -56.80 -2.79 64.10
N GLN A 25 -57.38 -2.72 65.31
CA GLN A 25 -57.54 -1.51 66.15
C GLN A 25 -56.29 -1.34 67.03
N TYR A 26 -55.14 -1.05 66.42
CA TYR A 26 -53.83 -1.11 67.09
C TYR A 26 -53.70 -0.06 68.20
N GLU A 27 -54.22 1.18 68.04
CA GLU A 27 -54.14 2.17 69.07
C GLU A 27 -54.98 1.81 70.32
N GLN A 28 -56.19 1.24 70.18
CA GLN A 28 -56.94 0.69 71.27
C GLN A 28 -56.24 -0.47 71.98
N ALA A 29 -55.64 -1.36 71.16
CA ALA A 29 -54.85 -2.48 71.74
C ALA A 29 -53.68 -1.95 72.55
N ILE A 30 -52.94 -0.90 72.11
CA ILE A 30 -51.87 -0.22 72.81
C ILE A 30 -52.38 0.30 74.12
N SER A 31 -53.53 1.06 74.14
CA SER A 31 -54.13 1.62 75.33
C SER A 31 -54.39 0.54 76.38
N GLU A 32 -55.05 -0.55 75.97
CA GLU A 32 -55.38 -1.64 76.86
C GLU A 32 -54.14 -2.40 77.40
N TRP A 33 -53.16 -2.65 76.60
CA TRP A 33 -51.91 -3.29 77.05
C TRP A 33 -51.11 -2.38 77.98
N ILE A 34 -51.13 -1.05 77.84
CA ILE A 34 -50.54 -0.12 78.76
C ILE A 34 -51.27 -0.23 80.12
N GLN A 35 -52.67 -0.28 80.16
CA GLN A 35 -53.40 -0.46 81.39
C GLN A 35 -53.07 -1.83 82.05
N SER A 36 -52.99 -2.87 81.29
CA SER A 36 -52.50 -4.17 81.78
C SER A 36 -51.12 -4.08 82.48
N LEU A 37 -50.14 -3.38 81.83
CA LEU A 37 -48.79 -3.17 82.34
C LEU A 37 -48.74 -2.21 83.56
N ILE A 38 -49.65 -1.31 83.71
CA ILE A 38 -49.78 -0.48 84.93
C ILE A 38 -50.13 -1.37 86.14
N LYS A 39 -50.93 -2.42 85.90
CA LYS A 39 -51.37 -3.35 86.95
C LYS A 39 -50.34 -4.46 87.19
N ASN A 40 -49.67 -4.95 86.10
CA ASN A 40 -48.64 -5.94 86.16
C ASN A 40 -47.43 -5.59 85.24
N PRO A 41 -46.50 -4.77 85.77
CA PRO A 41 -45.31 -4.30 85.01
C PRO A 41 -44.35 -5.42 84.56
N GLN A 42 -44.41 -6.61 85.19
CA GLN A 42 -43.56 -7.76 84.93
C GLN A 42 -44.10 -8.71 83.87
N ASN A 43 -45.22 -8.35 83.21
CA ASN A 43 -45.78 -9.18 82.14
C ASN A 43 -45.00 -8.95 80.84
N SER A 44 -44.05 -9.87 80.59
CA SER A 44 -43.19 -9.85 79.37
C SER A 44 -44.02 -10.02 78.10
N GLU A 45 -45.09 -10.86 78.15
CA GLU A 45 -45.94 -11.13 76.99
C GLU A 45 -46.79 -9.92 76.61
N ALA A 46 -47.31 -9.17 77.61
CA ALA A 46 -48.01 -7.93 77.31
C ALA A 46 -47.10 -6.88 76.71
N ARG A 47 -45.86 -6.78 77.18
CA ARG A 47 -44.84 -5.91 76.56
C ARG A 47 -44.50 -6.32 75.16
N PHE A 48 -44.38 -7.61 74.90
CA PHE A 48 -44.15 -8.14 73.58
C PHE A 48 -45.31 -7.73 72.61
N LYS A 49 -46.55 -8.00 73.01
CA LYS A 49 -47.72 -7.64 72.17
C LYS A 49 -47.87 -6.11 71.98
N LEU A 50 -47.55 -5.32 73.00
CA LEU A 50 -47.50 -3.88 72.90
C LEU A 50 -46.45 -3.43 71.88
N GLY A 51 -45.27 -3.96 71.91
CA GLY A 51 -44.22 -3.73 70.92
C GLY A 51 -44.62 -4.08 69.50
N VAL A 52 -45.33 -5.25 69.34
CA VAL A 52 -45.84 -5.69 68.02
C VAL A 52 -46.86 -4.65 67.49
N ALA A 53 -47.76 -4.13 68.35
CA ALA A 53 -48.72 -3.09 67.92
C ALA A 53 -48.05 -1.77 67.52
N TYR A 54 -47.03 -1.34 68.28
CA TYR A 54 -46.20 -0.18 67.89
C TYR A 54 -45.52 -0.42 66.53
N TYR A 55 -44.98 -1.57 66.30
CA TYR A 55 -44.31 -1.92 65.07
C TYR A 55 -45.29 -1.88 63.84
N GLN A 56 -46.50 -2.40 64.01
CA GLN A 56 -47.56 -2.34 62.98
C GLN A 56 -47.95 -0.89 62.62
N LEU A 57 -47.79 0.04 63.55
CA LEU A 57 -48.02 1.47 63.35
C LEU A 57 -46.76 2.22 62.88
N ASN A 58 -45.71 1.50 62.50
CA ASN A 58 -44.40 2.04 62.11
C ASN A 58 -43.73 2.91 63.22
N ARG A 59 -44.12 2.69 64.49
CA ARG A 59 -43.53 3.31 65.67
C ARG A 59 -42.39 2.48 66.23
N ILE A 60 -41.29 2.44 65.42
CA ILE A 60 -40.21 1.46 65.65
C ILE A 60 -39.47 1.69 66.95
N ASP A 61 -39.21 2.94 67.34
CA ASP A 61 -38.52 3.22 68.58
C ASP A 61 -39.26 2.80 69.82
N GLU A 62 -40.59 3.02 69.85
CA GLU A 62 -41.45 2.56 70.94
C GLU A 62 -41.53 1.03 70.95
N ALA A 63 -41.62 0.39 69.77
CA ALA A 63 -41.59 -1.11 69.70
C ALA A 63 -40.27 -1.66 70.26
N LEU A 64 -39.15 -1.12 69.89
CA LEU A 64 -37.82 -1.54 70.38
C LEU A 64 -37.76 -1.42 71.91
N LYS A 65 -38.19 -0.28 72.47
CA LYS A 65 -38.20 -0.02 73.92
C LYS A 65 -39.00 -1.09 74.68
N GLU A 66 -40.19 -1.39 74.20
CA GLU A 66 -41.02 -2.39 74.90
C GLU A 66 -40.47 -3.80 74.71
N TRP A 67 -39.94 -4.17 73.57
CA TRP A 67 -39.30 -5.45 73.35
C TRP A 67 -37.98 -5.59 74.13
N GLU A 68 -37.15 -4.58 74.31
CA GLU A 68 -35.95 -4.59 75.17
C GLU A 68 -36.33 -4.82 76.65
N ILE A 69 -37.46 -4.25 77.09
CA ILE A 69 -37.97 -4.55 78.43
C ILE A 69 -38.52 -5.98 78.48
N ALA A 70 -39.22 -6.42 77.44
CA ALA A 70 -39.78 -7.77 77.39
C ALA A 70 -38.66 -8.83 77.45
N VAL A 71 -37.53 -8.66 76.69
CA VAL A 71 -36.43 -9.61 76.72
C VAL A 71 -35.63 -9.53 78.05
N SER A 72 -35.60 -8.40 78.73
CA SER A 72 -34.99 -8.30 80.04
C SER A 72 -35.75 -9.10 81.12
N LEU A 73 -37.08 -9.27 80.90
CA LEU A 73 -37.97 -10.04 81.80
C LEU A 73 -37.96 -11.53 81.43
N ASP A 74 -37.86 -11.88 80.18
CA ASP A 74 -37.79 -13.23 79.69
C ASP A 74 -36.70 -13.34 78.56
N PRO A 75 -35.45 -13.58 78.95
CA PRO A 75 -34.32 -13.63 78.02
C PRO A 75 -34.34 -14.79 77.02
N GLN A 76 -35.19 -15.81 77.27
CA GLN A 76 -35.34 -16.97 76.42
C GLN A 76 -36.55 -16.89 75.46
N ASN A 77 -37.19 -15.73 75.38
CA ASN A 77 -38.33 -15.53 74.50
C ASN A 77 -37.83 -15.33 73.06
N TYR A 78 -37.88 -16.42 72.30
CA TYR A 78 -37.45 -16.44 70.90
C TYR A 78 -38.18 -15.37 70.06
N GLU A 79 -39.49 -15.24 70.22
CA GLU A 79 -40.28 -14.31 69.37
C GLU A 79 -39.90 -12.84 69.64
N VAL A 80 -39.62 -12.48 70.90
CA VAL A 80 -39.14 -11.12 71.22
C VAL A 80 -37.79 -10.84 70.61
N LEU A 81 -36.83 -11.76 70.78
CA LEU A 81 -35.49 -11.67 70.22
C LEU A 81 -35.50 -11.56 68.69
N HIS A 82 -36.35 -12.40 68.04
CA HIS A 82 -36.49 -12.37 66.61
C HIS A 82 -37.00 -11.00 66.08
N ASN A 83 -38.05 -10.49 66.73
CA ASN A 83 -38.61 -9.18 66.34
C ASN A 83 -37.65 -8.00 66.64
N LEU A 84 -36.91 -8.05 67.75
CA LEU A 84 -35.81 -7.09 68.00
C LEU A 84 -34.81 -7.09 66.89
N GLY A 85 -34.34 -8.28 66.47
CA GLY A 85 -33.44 -8.40 65.32
C GLY A 85 -33.95 -7.79 64.04
N ILE A 86 -35.24 -8.06 63.71
CA ILE A 86 -35.91 -7.45 62.51
C ILE A 86 -35.98 -5.94 62.64
N ALA A 87 -36.40 -5.42 63.80
CA ALA A 87 -36.58 -3.98 63.96
C ALA A 87 -35.23 -3.21 63.88
N TYR A 88 -34.18 -3.76 64.50
CA TYR A 88 -32.85 -3.19 64.42
C TYR A 88 -32.27 -3.25 62.97
N TYR A 89 -32.51 -4.39 62.28
CA TYR A 89 -32.12 -4.51 60.87
C TYR A 89 -32.83 -3.46 60.00
N ASN A 90 -34.18 -3.29 60.16
CA ASN A 90 -34.95 -2.32 59.39
C ASN A 90 -34.51 -0.86 59.70
N LYS A 91 -33.91 -0.61 60.87
CA LYS A 91 -33.35 0.65 61.28
C LYS A 91 -31.94 0.88 60.74
N GLY A 92 -31.31 -0.11 60.11
CA GLY A 92 -29.93 -0.09 59.65
C GLY A 92 -28.91 -0.32 60.75
N GLU A 93 -29.31 -0.84 61.93
CA GLU A 93 -28.44 -1.17 63.04
C GLU A 93 -28.04 -2.66 63.01
N ASP A 94 -27.40 -3.11 61.89
CA ASP A 94 -27.08 -4.51 61.62
C ASP A 94 -26.30 -5.17 62.79
N SER A 95 -25.42 -4.47 63.47
CA SER A 95 -24.66 -5.02 64.62
C SER A 95 -25.56 -5.45 65.79
N LYS A 96 -26.60 -4.67 66.09
CA LYS A 96 -27.55 -5.07 67.12
C LYS A 96 -28.51 -6.16 66.63
N ALA A 97 -28.91 -6.10 65.35
CA ALA A 97 -29.71 -7.20 64.78
C ALA A 97 -28.99 -8.56 64.91
N ILE A 98 -27.69 -8.55 64.62
CA ILE A 98 -26.82 -9.73 64.80
C ILE A 98 -26.86 -10.25 66.25
N GLU A 99 -26.63 -9.36 67.24
CA GLU A 99 -26.67 -9.74 68.67
C GLU A 99 -27.96 -10.45 69.08
N TYR A 100 -29.10 -9.96 68.64
CA TYR A 100 -30.36 -10.56 68.97
C TYR A 100 -30.65 -11.84 68.22
N TRP A 101 -30.28 -11.91 66.94
CA TRP A 101 -30.43 -13.15 66.18
C TRP A 101 -29.43 -14.26 66.56
N GLU A 102 -28.26 -13.92 67.06
CA GLU A 102 -27.35 -14.91 67.67
C GLU A 102 -27.98 -15.53 68.92
N LYS A 103 -28.61 -14.74 69.78
CA LYS A 103 -29.42 -15.27 70.93
C LYS A 103 -30.58 -16.12 70.47
N CYS A 104 -31.21 -15.86 69.33
CA CYS A 104 -32.21 -16.76 68.72
C CYS A 104 -31.60 -18.12 68.40
N LEU A 105 -30.36 -18.19 67.86
CA LEU A 105 -29.72 -19.43 67.55
C LEU A 105 -29.25 -20.23 68.81
N GLU A 106 -28.98 -19.53 69.92
CA GLU A 106 -28.75 -20.23 71.18
C GLU A 106 -30.01 -21.03 71.62
N ILE A 107 -31.19 -20.54 71.31
CA ILE A 107 -32.48 -21.19 71.64
C ILE A 107 -32.85 -22.21 70.58
N ARG A 108 -32.74 -21.85 69.29
CA ARG A 108 -33.03 -22.71 68.13
C ARG A 108 -31.86 -22.78 67.15
N PRO A 109 -30.87 -23.68 67.42
CA PRO A 109 -29.64 -23.73 66.63
C PRO A 109 -29.83 -24.11 65.16
N HIS A 110 -30.95 -24.68 64.80
CA HIS A 110 -31.28 -25.17 63.43
C HIS A 110 -32.37 -24.37 62.75
N ASP A 111 -32.51 -23.10 63.09
CA ASP A 111 -33.49 -22.22 62.46
C ASP A 111 -32.92 -21.64 61.15
N PRO A 112 -33.41 -22.07 59.97
CA PRO A 112 -32.89 -21.63 58.70
C PRO A 112 -33.13 -20.15 58.42
N GLU A 113 -34.27 -19.59 58.90
CA GLU A 113 -34.63 -18.21 58.71
C GLU A 113 -33.67 -17.29 59.43
N ILE A 114 -33.29 -17.61 60.68
CA ILE A 114 -32.29 -16.84 61.45
C ILE A 114 -30.94 -16.91 60.84
N HIS A 115 -30.48 -18.11 60.43
CA HIS A 115 -29.19 -18.22 59.69
C HIS A 115 -29.19 -17.35 58.45
N PHE A 116 -30.30 -17.32 57.71
CA PHE A 116 -30.43 -16.49 56.48
C PHE A 116 -30.36 -14.97 56.81
N LYS A 117 -31.15 -14.52 57.79
CA LYS A 117 -31.15 -13.12 58.23
C LYS A 117 -29.80 -12.65 58.76
N LEU A 118 -29.15 -13.46 59.62
CA LEU A 118 -27.80 -13.19 60.11
C LEU A 118 -26.83 -13.06 58.92
N GLY A 119 -26.92 -13.96 57.93
CA GLY A 119 -26.11 -13.87 56.73
C GLY A 119 -26.27 -12.54 56.01
N ILE A 120 -27.48 -12.03 55.87
CA ILE A 120 -27.73 -10.70 55.27
C ILE A 120 -27.10 -9.60 56.11
N ALA A 121 -27.25 -9.58 57.44
CA ALA A 121 -26.72 -8.56 58.30
C ALA A 121 -25.18 -8.58 58.31
N TYR A 122 -24.55 -9.75 58.29
CA TYR A 122 -23.08 -9.87 58.13
C TYR A 122 -22.60 -9.40 56.78
N TYR A 123 -23.35 -9.67 55.69
CA TYR A 123 -23.05 -9.20 54.35
C TYR A 123 -23.06 -7.66 54.24
N ASN A 124 -24.10 -7.02 54.84
CA ASN A 124 -24.18 -5.57 54.91
C ASN A 124 -23.00 -4.92 55.65
N LEU A 125 -22.44 -5.60 56.65
CA LEU A 125 -21.26 -5.16 57.37
C LEU A 125 -19.93 -5.51 56.65
N GLY A 126 -19.96 -6.05 55.41
CA GLY A 126 -18.79 -6.43 54.66
C GLY A 126 -18.06 -7.68 55.17
N LYS A 127 -18.72 -8.48 56.05
CA LYS A 127 -18.18 -9.69 56.63
C LYS A 127 -18.57 -10.92 55.80
N GLU A 128 -18.07 -10.99 54.58
CA GLU A 128 -18.49 -11.97 53.56
C GLU A 128 -18.29 -13.43 53.98
N ASP A 129 -17.19 -13.79 54.65
CA ASP A 129 -16.94 -15.15 55.09
C ASP A 129 -17.98 -15.65 56.09
N GLN A 130 -18.37 -14.80 57.03
CA GLN A 130 -19.38 -15.12 58.01
C GLN A 130 -20.79 -15.25 57.35
N SER A 131 -21.08 -14.34 56.43
CA SER A 131 -22.31 -14.36 55.61
C SER A 131 -22.46 -15.68 54.84
N ILE A 132 -21.39 -16.04 54.06
CA ILE A 132 -21.39 -17.28 53.28
C ILE A 132 -21.57 -18.50 54.19
N SER A 133 -20.81 -18.62 55.31
CA SER A 133 -20.96 -19.73 56.24
C SER A 133 -22.38 -19.88 56.82
N LEU A 134 -23.05 -18.75 57.09
CA LEU A 134 -24.41 -18.75 57.59
C LEU A 134 -25.41 -19.13 56.51
N TRP A 135 -25.23 -18.64 55.27
CA TRP A 135 -26.09 -19.01 54.16
C TRP A 135 -25.90 -20.48 53.70
N GLU A 136 -24.66 -21.02 53.78
CA GLU A 136 -24.38 -22.45 53.58
C GLU A 136 -25.15 -23.30 54.64
N LYS A 137 -25.15 -22.86 55.93
CA LYS A 137 -25.98 -23.54 56.95
C LYS A 137 -27.46 -23.39 56.67
N ALA A 138 -27.96 -22.21 56.31
CA ALA A 138 -29.34 -21.99 55.94
C ALA A 138 -29.78 -22.90 54.79
N SER A 139 -28.95 -23.00 53.72
CA SER A 139 -29.25 -23.85 52.55
C SER A 139 -29.30 -25.35 52.90
N ASN A 140 -28.49 -25.79 53.84
CA ASN A 140 -28.56 -27.20 54.30
C ASN A 140 -29.81 -27.46 55.16
N LEU A 141 -30.27 -26.46 55.87
CA LEU A 141 -31.49 -26.56 56.71
C LEU A 141 -32.79 -26.39 55.90
N ASN A 142 -32.76 -25.51 54.91
CA ASN A 142 -33.88 -25.28 54.01
C ASN A 142 -33.42 -25.31 52.55
N PRO A 143 -33.33 -26.49 51.91
CA PRO A 143 -32.80 -26.63 50.57
C PRO A 143 -33.80 -26.24 49.44
N GLU A 144 -35.03 -25.87 49.81
CA GLU A 144 -36.07 -25.45 48.87
C GLU A 144 -36.24 -23.92 48.73
N ASP A 145 -35.42 -23.14 49.44
CA ASP A 145 -35.47 -21.68 49.44
C ASP A 145 -34.54 -21.10 48.39
N SER A 146 -35.11 -20.60 47.28
CA SER A 146 -34.36 -19.99 46.15
C SER A 146 -33.54 -18.77 46.54
N ASP A 147 -34.03 -17.98 47.54
CA ASP A 147 -33.39 -16.72 47.90
C ASP A 147 -32.06 -16.96 48.63
N ILE A 148 -31.96 -18.03 49.42
CA ILE A 148 -30.70 -18.46 50.06
C ILE A 148 -29.65 -18.75 48.99
N PHE A 149 -29.99 -19.54 47.98
CA PHE A 149 -29.05 -19.91 46.90
C PHE A 149 -28.72 -18.70 46.02
N PHE A 150 -29.67 -17.81 45.76
CA PHE A 150 -29.41 -16.55 45.05
C PHE A 150 -28.38 -15.71 45.80
N ARG A 151 -28.55 -15.50 47.12
CA ARG A 151 -27.60 -14.76 47.94
C ARG A 151 -26.20 -15.43 48.00
N LEU A 152 -26.14 -16.75 48.13
CA LEU A 152 -24.90 -17.50 48.04
C LEU A 152 -24.22 -17.27 46.70
N GLY A 153 -24.97 -17.31 45.59
CA GLY A 153 -24.45 -17.03 44.24
C GLY A 153 -23.77 -15.66 44.13
N VAL A 154 -24.45 -14.63 44.67
CA VAL A 154 -23.88 -13.25 44.69
C VAL A 154 -22.64 -13.19 45.55
N ALA A 155 -22.63 -13.77 46.76
CA ALA A 155 -21.48 -13.72 47.64
C ALA A 155 -20.27 -14.50 47.09
N TYR A 156 -20.49 -15.65 46.46
CA TYR A 156 -19.41 -16.40 45.81
C TYR A 156 -18.85 -15.63 44.59
N TYR A 157 -19.73 -14.98 43.82
CA TYR A 157 -19.29 -14.14 42.69
C TYR A 157 -18.38 -12.98 43.15
N ASN A 158 -18.76 -12.28 44.22
CA ASN A 158 -17.96 -11.18 44.75
C ASN A 158 -16.59 -11.64 45.28
N LYS A 159 -16.53 -12.87 45.85
CA LYS A 159 -15.28 -13.49 46.25
C LYS A 159 -14.44 -14.11 45.14
N GLY A 160 -14.91 -14.09 43.88
CA GLY A 160 -14.24 -14.73 42.76
C GLY A 160 -14.30 -16.28 42.80
N LEU A 161 -15.24 -16.84 43.54
CA LEU A 161 -15.48 -18.30 43.62
C LEU A 161 -16.51 -18.69 42.55
N ASP A 162 -16.13 -18.51 41.27
CA ASP A 162 -17.03 -18.59 40.15
C ASP A 162 -17.73 -19.96 40.00
N ASP A 163 -17.02 -21.06 40.17
CA ASP A 163 -17.64 -22.40 40.08
C ASP A 163 -18.75 -22.60 41.12
N LYS A 164 -18.50 -22.14 42.37
CA LYS A 164 -19.53 -22.20 43.43
C LYS A 164 -20.69 -21.27 43.14
N SER A 165 -20.40 -20.08 42.55
CA SER A 165 -21.41 -19.11 42.13
C SER A 165 -22.37 -19.70 41.07
N VAL A 166 -21.80 -20.39 40.04
CA VAL A 166 -22.58 -21.09 39.02
C VAL A 166 -23.51 -22.12 39.66
N ILE A 167 -23.00 -22.95 40.56
CA ILE A 167 -23.81 -23.97 41.24
C ILE A 167 -24.94 -23.33 42.06
N ALA A 168 -24.67 -22.29 42.79
CA ALA A 168 -25.63 -21.60 43.62
C ALA A 168 -26.74 -20.92 42.79
N PHE A 169 -26.35 -20.12 41.78
CA PHE A 169 -27.37 -19.52 40.89
C PHE A 169 -28.18 -20.55 40.11
N SER A 170 -27.53 -21.63 39.62
CA SER A 170 -28.27 -22.71 38.95
C SER A 170 -29.31 -23.34 39.86
N LYS A 171 -28.98 -23.55 41.14
CA LYS A 171 -29.94 -24.07 42.11
C LYS A 171 -31.06 -23.07 42.43
N ALA A 172 -30.73 -21.78 42.53
CA ALA A 172 -31.74 -20.71 42.69
C ALA A 172 -32.70 -20.69 41.51
N ILE A 173 -32.25 -20.87 40.29
CA ILE A 173 -33.08 -20.93 39.08
C ILE A 173 -33.89 -22.21 39.00
N GLU A 174 -33.34 -23.34 39.42
CA GLU A 174 -34.08 -24.63 39.50
C GLU A 174 -35.30 -24.46 40.42
N LEU A 175 -35.11 -23.80 41.56
CA LEU A 175 -36.19 -23.59 42.56
C LEU A 175 -37.16 -22.49 42.13
N ASN A 176 -36.65 -21.41 41.49
CA ASN A 176 -37.48 -20.31 40.96
C ASN A 176 -37.08 -19.94 39.55
N PRO A 177 -37.59 -20.63 38.51
CA PRO A 177 -37.27 -20.36 37.11
C PRO A 177 -37.71 -18.98 36.59
N LYS A 178 -38.48 -18.24 37.36
CA LYS A 178 -38.95 -16.89 36.99
C LYS A 178 -38.09 -15.77 37.58
N ASN A 179 -37.00 -16.12 38.25
CA ASN A 179 -36.05 -15.11 38.78
C ASN A 179 -35.14 -14.57 37.67
N SER A 180 -35.56 -13.49 37.03
CA SER A 180 -34.79 -12.82 35.95
C SER A 180 -33.43 -12.37 36.44
N GLU A 181 -33.30 -11.95 37.71
CA GLU A 181 -32.02 -11.47 38.27
C GLU A 181 -31.04 -12.65 38.47
N ALA A 182 -31.53 -13.83 38.89
CA ALA A 182 -30.68 -15.01 38.98
C ALA A 182 -30.14 -15.46 37.60
N HIS A 183 -30.94 -15.42 36.56
CA HIS A 183 -30.52 -15.69 35.19
C HIS A 183 -29.48 -14.66 34.72
N ASN A 184 -29.72 -13.38 34.98
CA ASN A 184 -28.75 -12.33 34.64
C ASN A 184 -27.40 -12.54 35.36
N ASN A 185 -27.45 -12.81 36.67
CA ASN A 185 -26.21 -12.95 37.46
C ASN A 185 -25.43 -14.23 37.06
N LEU A 186 -26.14 -15.34 36.80
CA LEU A 186 -25.53 -16.54 36.26
C LEU A 186 -24.86 -16.30 34.92
N ALA A 187 -25.48 -15.53 34.04
CA ALA A 187 -24.91 -15.15 32.77
C ALA A 187 -23.64 -14.28 32.92
N ILE A 188 -23.63 -13.37 33.89
CA ILE A 188 -22.44 -12.56 34.21
C ILE A 188 -21.29 -13.47 34.67
N VAL A 189 -21.57 -14.50 35.52
CA VAL A 189 -20.55 -15.47 35.94
C VAL A 189 -20.03 -16.28 34.73
N TYR A 190 -20.92 -16.78 33.87
CA TYR A 190 -20.50 -17.47 32.66
C TYR A 190 -19.67 -16.58 31.74
N TYR A 191 -20.01 -15.30 31.60
CA TYR A 191 -19.22 -14.35 30.79
C TYR A 191 -17.81 -14.16 31.36
N ARG A 192 -17.67 -14.07 32.69
CA ARG A 192 -16.37 -13.96 33.39
C ARG A 192 -15.51 -15.23 33.21
N LEU A 193 -16.16 -16.39 33.14
CA LEU A 193 -15.53 -17.69 32.85
C LEU A 193 -15.29 -17.91 31.34
N GLU A 194 -15.51 -16.90 30.49
CA GLU A 194 -15.39 -16.96 29.03
C GLU A 194 -16.35 -17.99 28.37
N MET A 195 -17.34 -18.46 29.09
CA MET A 195 -18.38 -19.38 28.64
C MET A 195 -19.50 -18.57 27.93
N TYR A 196 -19.13 -17.86 26.85
CA TYR A 196 -20.01 -16.84 26.24
C TYR A 196 -21.33 -17.38 25.73
N GLN A 197 -21.36 -18.62 25.22
CA GLN A 197 -22.63 -19.21 24.71
C GLN A 197 -23.62 -19.44 25.85
N GLN A 198 -23.17 -19.98 26.98
CA GLN A 198 -24.02 -20.18 28.16
C GLN A 198 -24.49 -18.83 28.73
N ALA A 199 -23.60 -17.82 28.75
CA ALA A 199 -23.99 -16.46 29.15
C ALA A 199 -25.13 -15.91 28.26
N ILE A 200 -25.01 -16.07 26.94
CA ILE A 200 -26.05 -15.67 25.96
C ILE A 200 -27.39 -16.35 26.25
N ASP A 201 -27.38 -17.65 26.50
CA ASP A 201 -28.58 -18.41 26.73
C ASP A 201 -29.29 -17.95 28.01
N GLU A 202 -28.56 -17.70 29.07
CA GLU A 202 -29.10 -17.19 30.35
C GLU A 202 -29.64 -15.76 30.23
N TRP A 203 -28.90 -14.85 29.52
CA TRP A 203 -29.40 -13.49 29.27
C TRP A 203 -30.67 -13.48 28.42
N LYS A 204 -30.82 -14.37 27.44
CA LYS A 204 -32.06 -14.53 26.66
C LYS A 204 -33.24 -14.92 27.56
N LYS A 205 -33.01 -15.84 28.53
CA LYS A 205 -34.01 -16.19 29.51
C LYS A 205 -34.37 -15.02 30.41
N ALA A 206 -33.36 -14.27 30.89
CA ALA A 206 -33.59 -13.08 31.70
C ALA A 206 -34.42 -12.02 30.96
N LEU A 207 -34.12 -11.76 29.68
CA LEU A 207 -34.86 -10.83 28.84
C LEU A 207 -36.29 -11.32 28.50
N ALA A 208 -36.49 -12.63 28.38
CA ALA A 208 -37.83 -13.20 28.19
C ALA A 208 -38.74 -12.95 29.40
N LEU A 209 -38.15 -12.90 30.61
CA LEU A 209 -38.86 -12.60 31.86
C LEU A 209 -39.03 -11.10 32.08
N ASN A 210 -38.04 -10.30 31.72
CA ASN A 210 -38.03 -8.84 31.83
C ASN A 210 -37.43 -8.19 30.58
N PRO A 211 -38.23 -7.77 29.57
CA PRO A 211 -37.78 -7.39 28.24
C PRO A 211 -37.13 -6.00 28.12
N ARG A 212 -37.20 -5.14 29.12
CA ARG A 212 -36.73 -3.76 29.04
C ARG A 212 -35.56 -3.47 29.98
N GLN A 213 -34.43 -4.19 29.74
CA GLN A 213 -33.23 -4.05 30.55
C GLN A 213 -32.03 -3.72 29.65
N PRO A 214 -31.67 -2.42 29.45
CA PRO A 214 -30.57 -2.00 28.60
C PRO A 214 -29.25 -2.65 28.98
N GLU A 215 -28.99 -2.85 30.28
CA GLU A 215 -27.76 -3.47 30.79
C GLU A 215 -27.61 -4.91 30.32
N ILE A 216 -28.70 -5.69 30.28
CA ILE A 216 -28.67 -7.07 29.79
C ILE A 216 -28.45 -7.11 28.28
N PHE A 217 -29.08 -6.22 27.52
CA PHE A 217 -28.80 -6.11 26.08
C PHE A 217 -27.35 -5.71 25.82
N ASN A 218 -26.78 -4.82 26.64
CA ASN A 218 -25.39 -4.43 26.51
C ASN A 218 -24.44 -5.62 26.72
N ASN A 219 -24.66 -6.40 27.79
CA ASN A 219 -23.86 -7.57 28.13
C ASN A 219 -24.02 -8.68 27.06
N LEU A 220 -25.25 -8.92 26.63
CA LEU A 220 -25.57 -9.88 25.56
C LEU A 220 -24.90 -9.51 24.25
N GLY A 221 -24.92 -8.25 23.84
CA GLY A 221 -24.23 -7.75 22.65
C GLY A 221 -22.71 -7.91 22.76
N ASN A 222 -22.15 -7.63 23.95
CA ASN A 222 -20.74 -7.85 24.22
C ASN A 222 -20.35 -9.33 24.08
N ALA A 223 -21.20 -10.27 24.57
CA ALA A 223 -20.96 -11.70 24.44
C ALA A 223 -21.01 -12.18 22.98
N TYR A 224 -21.98 -11.71 22.21
CA TYR A 224 -22.01 -11.96 20.78
C TYR A 224 -20.76 -11.44 20.06
N SER A 225 -20.32 -10.24 20.41
CA SER A 225 -19.10 -9.65 19.84
C SER A 225 -17.85 -10.49 20.16
N LYS A 226 -17.75 -11.03 21.39
CA LYS A 226 -16.66 -11.95 21.78
C LYS A 226 -16.64 -13.24 20.98
N LEU A 227 -17.78 -13.73 20.55
CA LEU A 227 -17.94 -14.90 19.66
C LEU A 227 -17.83 -14.54 18.17
N ASN A 228 -17.45 -13.29 17.81
CA ASN A 228 -17.43 -12.76 16.45
C ASN A 228 -18.80 -12.80 15.74
N GLN A 229 -19.92 -12.93 16.49
CA GLN A 229 -21.27 -12.86 16.00
C GLN A 229 -21.73 -11.40 15.93
N HIS A 230 -21.09 -10.66 15.00
CA HIS A 230 -21.26 -9.20 14.96
C HIS A 230 -22.65 -8.75 14.50
N ARG A 231 -23.38 -9.56 13.72
CA ARG A 231 -24.77 -9.24 13.30
C ARG A 231 -25.72 -9.31 14.47
N GLU A 232 -25.64 -10.36 15.26
CA GLU A 232 -26.43 -10.55 16.48
C GLU A 232 -26.10 -9.50 17.54
N ALA A 233 -24.84 -9.12 17.64
CA ALA A 233 -24.41 -8.02 18.50
C ALA A 233 -25.07 -6.70 18.08
N ILE A 234 -25.08 -6.37 16.80
CA ILE A 234 -25.72 -5.16 16.25
C ILE A 234 -27.22 -5.16 16.55
N GLU A 235 -27.93 -6.24 16.23
CA GLU A 235 -29.37 -6.34 16.50
C GLU A 235 -29.67 -6.16 17.99
N THR A 236 -28.80 -6.69 18.85
CA THR A 236 -28.95 -6.60 20.30
C THR A 236 -28.72 -5.19 20.79
N TRP A 237 -27.66 -4.51 20.35
CA TRP A 237 -27.39 -3.12 20.77
C TRP A 237 -28.40 -2.13 20.19
N GLN A 238 -28.98 -2.38 19.01
CA GLN A 238 -30.05 -1.55 18.46
C GLN A 238 -31.29 -1.50 19.38
N LYS A 239 -31.59 -2.59 20.09
CA LYS A 239 -32.68 -2.60 21.09
C LYS A 239 -32.45 -1.65 22.27
N ILE A 240 -31.18 -1.38 22.59
CA ILE A 240 -30.85 -0.36 23.61
C ILE A 240 -31.26 1.03 23.11
N LEU A 241 -31.03 1.33 21.83
CA LEU A 241 -31.36 2.63 21.24
C LEU A 241 -32.87 2.87 21.13
N GLU A 242 -33.70 1.78 21.09
CA GLU A 242 -35.16 1.89 21.20
C GLU A 242 -35.60 2.38 22.59
N ILE A 243 -34.77 2.13 23.61
CA ILE A 243 -35.04 2.50 25.01
C ILE A 243 -34.35 3.83 25.36
N THR A 244 -33.09 3.97 24.95
CA THR A 244 -32.23 5.12 25.20
C THR A 244 -31.57 5.59 23.88
N PRO A 245 -32.24 6.42 23.07
CA PRO A 245 -31.79 6.81 21.74
C PRO A 245 -30.45 7.57 21.69
N ASP A 246 -30.12 8.29 22.75
CA ASP A 246 -28.94 9.16 22.81
C ASP A 246 -27.78 8.51 23.59
N ASN A 247 -27.57 7.20 23.41
CA ASN A 247 -26.49 6.46 24.06
C ASN A 247 -25.24 6.42 23.17
N SER A 248 -24.27 7.29 23.44
CA SER A 248 -23.02 7.40 22.67
C SER A 248 -22.19 6.11 22.69
N GLU A 249 -22.13 5.41 23.84
CA GLU A 249 -21.39 4.15 23.99
C GLU A 249 -21.92 3.05 23.05
N VAL A 250 -23.26 2.97 22.95
CA VAL A 250 -23.89 2.00 22.04
C VAL A 250 -23.58 2.33 20.57
N TYR A 251 -23.62 3.60 20.19
CA TYR A 251 -23.21 4.00 18.83
C TYR A 251 -21.75 3.67 18.55
N PHE A 252 -20.87 3.85 19.52
CA PHE A 252 -19.47 3.43 19.37
C PHE A 252 -19.34 1.92 19.11
N LYS A 253 -20.05 1.09 19.90
CA LYS A 253 -20.04 -0.37 19.75
C LYS A 253 -20.63 -0.82 18.41
N LEU A 254 -21.74 -0.20 17.99
CA LEU A 254 -22.33 -0.46 16.67
C LEU A 254 -21.36 -0.11 15.55
N GLY A 255 -20.71 1.03 15.60
CA GLY A 255 -19.68 1.41 14.64
C GLY A 255 -18.55 0.40 14.55
N SER A 256 -18.09 -0.06 15.72
CA SER A 256 -17.02 -1.08 15.80
C SER A 256 -17.47 -2.43 15.22
N ALA A 257 -18.71 -2.84 15.46
CA ALA A 257 -19.25 -4.08 14.90
C ALA A 257 -19.50 -4.00 13.38
N TYR A 258 -20.00 -2.87 12.88
CA TYR A 258 -20.11 -2.63 11.44
C TYR A 258 -18.73 -2.62 10.76
N GLY A 259 -17.73 -2.02 11.39
CA GLY A 259 -16.35 -2.06 10.90
C GLY A 259 -15.78 -3.48 10.81
N LYS A 260 -16.12 -4.36 11.76
CA LYS A 260 -15.73 -5.78 11.70
C LYS A 260 -16.45 -6.58 10.60
N LEU A 261 -17.59 -6.10 10.13
CA LEU A 261 -18.35 -6.66 9.00
C LEU A 261 -17.98 -6.00 7.66
N ASP A 262 -16.97 -5.11 7.64
CA ASP A 262 -16.54 -4.32 6.49
C ASP A 262 -17.62 -3.38 5.92
N ASP A 263 -18.65 -3.07 6.71
CA ASP A 263 -19.69 -2.07 6.39
C ASP A 263 -19.23 -0.69 6.86
N LEU A 264 -18.22 -0.14 6.15
CA LEU A 264 -17.59 1.12 6.53
C LEU A 264 -18.55 2.30 6.54
N GLU A 265 -19.55 2.32 5.66
CA GLU A 265 -20.52 3.41 5.60
C GLU A 265 -21.32 3.50 6.90
N LYS A 266 -21.89 2.39 7.37
CA LYS A 266 -22.65 2.37 8.63
C LYS A 266 -21.73 2.55 9.85
N ALA A 267 -20.51 2.04 9.79
CA ALA A 267 -19.53 2.26 10.85
C ALA A 267 -19.28 3.77 11.05
N ILE A 268 -19.01 4.50 9.96
CA ILE A 268 -18.80 5.95 9.97
C ILE A 268 -20.03 6.67 10.53
N GLN A 269 -21.23 6.36 10.04
CA GLN A 269 -22.48 6.98 10.54
C GLN A 269 -22.65 6.77 12.04
N CYS A 270 -22.36 5.58 12.54
CA CYS A 270 -22.45 5.30 13.97
C CYS A 270 -21.42 6.07 14.79
N TRP A 271 -20.16 6.11 14.37
CA TRP A 271 -19.14 6.87 15.08
C TRP A 271 -19.36 8.39 14.98
N GLU A 272 -19.86 8.91 13.86
CA GLU A 272 -20.27 10.30 13.74
C GLU A 272 -21.41 10.64 14.72
N LYS A 273 -22.38 9.74 14.87
CA LYS A 273 -23.43 9.90 15.88
C LYS A 273 -22.86 9.83 17.30
N CYS A 274 -21.91 8.92 17.54
CA CYS A 274 -21.21 8.81 18.83
C CYS A 274 -20.54 10.15 19.20
N ILE A 275 -19.72 10.74 18.31
CA ILE A 275 -19.06 12.01 18.60
C ILE A 275 -20.01 13.21 18.66
N SER A 276 -21.16 13.15 17.97
CA SER A 276 -22.21 14.18 18.10
C SER A 276 -22.83 14.21 19.49
N LEU A 277 -22.88 13.06 20.16
CA LEU A 277 -23.39 12.90 21.52
C LEU A 277 -22.29 13.09 22.58
N ASN A 278 -21.10 12.61 22.29
CA ASN A 278 -19.91 12.75 23.13
C ASN A 278 -18.72 13.26 22.30
N PRO A 279 -18.55 14.56 22.13
CA PRO A 279 -17.47 15.16 21.34
C PRO A 279 -16.04 14.84 21.85
N ASN A 280 -15.91 14.34 23.07
CA ASN A 280 -14.63 13.99 23.67
C ASN A 280 -14.28 12.50 23.55
N ASP A 281 -15.04 11.71 22.80
CA ASP A 281 -14.75 10.31 22.60
C ASP A 281 -13.56 10.13 21.64
N ILE A 282 -12.38 9.92 22.24
CA ILE A 282 -11.10 9.83 21.51
C ILE A 282 -11.06 8.60 20.61
N GLU A 283 -11.62 7.48 21.08
CA GLU A 283 -11.60 6.22 20.29
C GLU A 283 -12.52 6.32 19.07
N ALA A 284 -13.67 6.99 19.20
CA ALA A 284 -14.55 7.24 18.06
C ALA A 284 -13.88 8.16 17.03
N HIS A 285 -13.20 9.21 17.44
CA HIS A 285 -12.40 10.05 16.54
C HIS A 285 -11.26 9.26 15.87
N PHE A 286 -10.58 8.42 16.62
CA PHE A 286 -9.52 7.56 16.07
C PHE A 286 -10.04 6.63 14.99
N ASN A 287 -11.14 5.92 15.28
CA ASN A 287 -11.77 4.97 14.35
C ASN A 287 -12.35 5.67 13.11
N LEU A 288 -12.94 6.85 13.27
CA LEU A 288 -13.38 7.70 12.16
C LEU A 288 -12.20 8.08 11.27
N GLY A 289 -11.07 8.46 11.86
CA GLY A 289 -9.85 8.76 11.11
C GLY A 289 -9.38 7.56 10.29
N VAL A 290 -9.35 6.36 10.89
CA VAL A 290 -8.99 5.12 10.19
C VAL A 290 -9.96 4.79 9.06
N ALA A 291 -11.27 4.87 9.32
CA ALA A 291 -12.29 4.57 8.31
C ALA A 291 -12.24 5.56 7.13
N GLN A 292 -12.09 6.85 7.42
CA GLN A 292 -11.97 7.88 6.38
C GLN A 292 -10.68 7.73 5.57
N TYR A 293 -9.57 7.35 6.21
CA TYR A 293 -8.32 7.07 5.53
C TYR A 293 -8.47 5.90 4.55
N ASN A 294 -9.05 4.78 5.00
CA ASN A 294 -9.30 3.60 4.17
C ASN A 294 -10.28 3.88 3.02
N SER A 295 -11.18 4.85 3.19
CA SER A 295 -12.08 5.32 2.13
C SER A 295 -11.44 6.35 1.19
N GLY A 296 -10.15 6.68 1.35
CA GLY A 296 -9.44 7.69 0.55
C GLY A 296 -9.75 9.14 0.92
N ASN A 297 -10.53 9.39 1.97
CA ASN A 297 -10.92 10.73 2.41
C ASN A 297 -9.87 11.32 3.38
N PHE A 298 -8.63 11.44 2.92
CA PHE A 298 -7.47 11.79 3.73
C PHE A 298 -7.65 13.09 4.54
N GLN A 299 -8.27 14.11 3.95
CA GLN A 299 -8.49 15.39 4.65
C GLN A 299 -9.39 15.25 5.88
N LYS A 300 -10.45 14.42 5.79
CA LYS A 300 -11.32 14.13 6.95
C LYS A 300 -10.57 13.28 7.97
N ALA A 301 -9.79 12.29 7.53
CA ALA A 301 -8.96 11.49 8.43
C ALA A 301 -8.02 12.36 9.26
N ILE A 302 -7.32 13.30 8.64
CA ILE A 302 -6.44 14.27 9.30
C ILE A 302 -7.21 15.10 10.33
N SER A 303 -8.41 15.56 9.98
CA SER A 303 -9.24 16.35 10.91
C SER A 303 -9.55 15.56 12.18
N TYR A 304 -10.03 14.33 12.04
CA TYR A 304 -10.34 13.47 13.19
C TYR A 304 -9.11 13.12 14.02
N TRP A 305 -7.99 12.75 13.38
CA TRP A 305 -6.76 12.42 14.09
C TRP A 305 -6.10 13.65 14.75
N ASN A 306 -6.29 14.86 14.24
CA ASN A 306 -5.86 16.06 14.94
C ASN A 306 -6.59 16.24 16.28
N THR A 307 -7.88 15.91 16.36
CA THR A 307 -8.63 15.91 17.62
C THR A 307 -8.05 14.89 18.60
N VAL A 308 -7.70 13.70 18.11
CA VAL A 308 -7.01 12.67 18.94
C VAL A 308 -5.67 13.20 19.43
N ARG A 309 -4.86 13.79 18.55
CA ARG A 309 -3.53 14.35 18.87
C ARG A 309 -3.58 15.45 19.92
N GLU A 310 -4.60 16.30 19.93
CA GLU A 310 -4.77 17.33 20.97
C GLU A 310 -4.91 16.74 22.37
N LYS A 311 -5.44 15.53 22.48
CA LYS A 311 -5.61 14.80 23.74
C LYS A 311 -4.46 13.85 24.06
N ARG A 312 -3.78 13.33 23.02
CA ARG A 312 -2.62 12.43 23.09
C ARG A 312 -1.42 13.12 22.44
N SER A 313 -0.83 14.10 23.10
CA SER A 313 0.13 15.05 22.52
C SER A 313 1.47 14.41 22.09
N GLU A 314 1.87 13.29 22.66
CA GLU A 314 3.14 12.61 22.41
C GLU A 314 2.94 11.22 21.80
N ASP A 315 1.88 11.04 21.02
CA ASP A 315 1.54 9.78 20.37
C ASP A 315 2.19 9.70 18.98
N ALA A 316 3.21 8.85 18.86
CA ALA A 316 3.93 8.63 17.60
C ALA A 316 3.02 8.02 16.52
N ASP A 317 2.14 7.06 16.89
CA ASP A 317 1.22 6.38 15.98
C ASP A 317 0.26 7.37 15.31
N ILE A 318 -0.28 8.31 16.08
CA ILE A 318 -1.16 9.35 15.53
C ILE A 318 -0.40 10.27 14.56
N CYS A 319 0.83 10.66 14.93
CA CYS A 319 1.65 11.48 14.05
C CYS A 319 1.99 10.74 12.75
N GLU A 320 2.30 9.46 12.84
CA GLU A 320 2.56 8.61 11.67
C GLU A 320 1.32 8.52 10.76
N LYS A 321 0.13 8.25 11.32
CA LYS A 321 -1.13 8.17 10.57
C LYS A 321 -1.48 9.48 9.87
N ILE A 322 -1.29 10.61 10.52
CA ILE A 322 -1.47 11.93 9.91
C ILE A 322 -0.46 12.13 8.78
N GLY A 323 0.80 11.77 8.98
CA GLY A 323 1.82 11.81 7.94
C GLY A 323 1.48 10.93 6.73
N ASN A 324 0.97 9.71 6.98
CA ASN A 324 0.51 8.81 5.93
C ASN A 324 -0.68 9.41 5.14
N ALA A 325 -1.59 10.11 5.82
CA ALA A 325 -2.71 10.78 5.15
C ALA A 325 -2.28 11.98 4.31
N PHE A 326 -1.31 12.78 4.77
CA PHE A 326 -0.72 13.85 3.96
C PHE A 326 0.04 13.29 2.75
N CYS A 327 0.71 12.13 2.92
CA CYS A 327 1.33 11.42 1.80
C CYS A 327 0.28 10.98 0.75
N GLY A 328 -0.89 10.52 1.19
CA GLY A 328 -2.02 10.20 0.31
C GLY A 328 -2.60 11.42 -0.44
N LEU A 329 -2.44 12.62 0.12
CA LEU A 329 -2.75 13.91 -0.52
C LEU A 329 -1.60 14.45 -1.38
N GLU A 330 -0.49 13.72 -1.51
CA GLU A 330 0.76 14.15 -2.14
C GLU A 330 1.39 15.40 -1.49
N ASP A 331 0.95 15.78 -0.29
CA ASP A 331 1.59 16.84 0.49
C ASP A 331 2.78 16.28 1.28
N PHE A 332 3.85 16.01 0.56
CA PHE A 332 5.07 15.44 1.13
C PHE A 332 5.75 16.36 2.16
N ALA A 333 5.49 17.66 2.11
CA ALA A 333 6.05 18.61 3.05
C ALA A 333 5.42 18.47 4.44
N GLU A 334 4.08 18.41 4.52
CA GLU A 334 3.39 18.16 5.77
C GLU A 334 3.60 16.72 6.24
N ALA A 335 3.60 15.73 5.32
CA ALA A 335 3.93 14.34 5.66
C ALA A 335 5.29 14.24 6.37
N ALA A 336 6.32 14.88 5.82
CA ALA A 336 7.64 14.91 6.43
C ALA A 336 7.67 15.54 7.82
N LYS A 337 6.91 16.64 8.04
CA LYS A 337 6.81 17.27 9.36
C LYS A 337 6.22 16.32 10.41
N PHE A 338 5.15 15.62 10.05
CA PHE A 338 4.50 14.69 10.97
C PHE A 338 5.33 13.44 11.23
N TRP A 339 6.00 12.88 10.23
CA TRP A 339 6.92 11.75 10.44
C TRP A 339 8.17 12.14 11.24
N ASN A 340 8.72 13.34 11.04
CA ASN A 340 9.78 13.87 11.92
C ASN A 340 9.29 13.98 13.38
N ARG A 341 8.04 14.41 13.57
CA ARG A 341 7.46 14.48 14.91
C ARG A 341 7.29 13.09 15.52
N ALA A 342 6.83 12.09 14.72
CA ALA A 342 6.74 10.71 15.17
C ALA A 342 8.11 10.17 15.59
N ILE A 343 9.16 10.41 14.79
CA ILE A 343 10.55 10.05 15.10
C ILE A 343 11.06 10.71 16.38
N SER A 344 10.61 11.95 16.70
CA SER A 344 11.01 12.61 17.95
C SER A 344 10.45 11.91 19.20
N TYR A 345 9.41 11.10 19.05
CA TYR A 345 8.82 10.29 20.13
C TYR A 345 9.34 8.83 20.13
N VAL A 346 9.59 8.27 18.94
CA VAL A 346 10.14 6.91 18.75
C VAL A 346 11.26 7.02 17.72
N SER A 347 12.50 7.10 18.23
CA SER A 347 13.70 7.37 17.41
C SER A 347 14.28 6.15 16.70
N ASP A 348 13.84 4.96 17.05
CA ASP A 348 14.40 3.67 16.65
C ASP A 348 13.46 2.85 15.75
N ASP A 349 12.58 3.55 15.02
CA ASP A 349 11.69 2.94 14.03
C ASP A 349 12.25 3.11 12.61
N PRO A 350 12.77 2.04 11.97
CA PRO A 350 13.33 2.09 10.63
C PRO A 350 12.29 2.45 9.56
N GLN A 351 11.00 2.08 9.77
CA GLN A 351 9.94 2.37 8.82
C GLN A 351 9.62 3.86 8.74
N LEU A 352 9.64 4.57 9.88
CA LEU A 352 9.44 6.02 9.90
C LEU A 352 10.57 6.75 9.17
N HIS A 353 11.82 6.34 9.38
CA HIS A 353 12.96 6.87 8.65
C HIS A 353 12.86 6.59 7.15
N HIS A 354 12.44 5.38 6.76
CA HIS A 354 12.22 5.02 5.36
C HIS A 354 11.15 5.91 4.71
N LYS A 355 9.97 6.07 5.34
CA LYS A 355 8.88 6.95 4.86
C LYS A 355 9.32 8.40 4.72
N LEU A 356 10.07 8.91 5.70
CA LEU A 356 10.61 10.26 5.67
C LEU A 356 11.60 10.45 4.51
N GLY A 357 12.42 9.44 4.23
CA GLY A 357 13.31 9.41 3.06
C GLY A 357 12.54 9.51 1.75
N ILE A 358 11.41 8.79 1.62
CA ILE A 358 10.53 8.90 0.45
C ILE A 358 9.99 10.33 0.31
N ALA A 359 9.50 10.93 1.39
CA ALA A 359 8.98 12.31 1.33
C ALA A 359 10.05 13.30 0.89
N TYR A 360 11.28 13.22 1.46
CA TYR A 360 12.36 14.09 1.05
C TYR A 360 12.76 13.87 -0.41
N SER A 361 12.75 12.64 -0.90
CA SER A 361 13.00 12.34 -2.31
C SER A 361 11.97 13.00 -3.22
N LYS A 362 10.68 12.92 -2.87
CA LYS A 362 9.58 13.58 -3.62
C LYS A 362 9.68 15.11 -3.59
N LEU A 363 10.27 15.67 -2.53
CA LEU A 363 10.57 17.11 -2.40
C LEU A 363 11.88 17.52 -3.08
N ASN A 364 12.52 16.65 -3.84
CA ASN A 364 13.83 16.85 -4.45
C ASN A 364 14.98 17.16 -3.44
N LYS A 365 14.80 16.78 -2.19
CA LYS A 365 15.80 16.88 -1.11
C LYS A 365 16.60 15.58 -1.02
N THR A 366 17.39 15.31 -2.06
CA THR A 366 18.04 14.00 -2.23
C THR A 366 19.03 13.67 -1.11
N GLN A 367 19.76 14.64 -0.58
CA GLN A 367 20.73 14.38 0.49
C GLN A 367 20.05 14.02 1.80
N GLU A 368 18.97 14.71 2.14
CA GLU A 368 18.13 14.40 3.31
C GLU A 368 17.48 13.04 3.17
N ALA A 369 17.02 12.68 1.95
CA ALA A 369 16.47 11.35 1.68
C ALA A 369 17.51 10.25 1.92
N ILE A 370 18.72 10.41 1.39
CA ILE A 370 19.85 9.48 1.59
C ILE A 370 20.13 9.31 3.08
N PHE A 371 20.23 10.42 3.83
CA PHE A 371 20.47 10.37 5.27
C PHE A 371 19.41 9.56 6.02
N GLN A 372 18.14 9.73 5.65
CA GLN A 372 17.05 9.02 6.31
C GLN A 372 17.06 7.53 5.96
N TRP A 373 17.31 7.14 4.71
CA TRP A 373 17.43 5.73 4.34
C TRP A 373 18.65 5.05 4.97
N GLN A 374 19.77 5.77 5.11
CA GLN A 374 20.92 5.28 5.86
C GLN A 374 20.60 5.04 7.33
N LYS A 375 19.80 5.93 7.96
CA LYS A 375 19.30 5.72 9.33
C LYS A 375 18.37 4.51 9.42
N ALA A 376 17.48 4.31 8.44
CA ALA A 376 16.65 3.13 8.40
C ALA A 376 17.48 1.83 8.35
N ILE A 377 18.54 1.81 7.54
CA ILE A 377 19.47 0.67 7.42
C ILE A 377 20.34 0.49 8.68
N GLU A 378 20.73 1.57 9.33
CA GLU A 378 21.46 1.50 10.61
C GLU A 378 20.63 0.81 11.70
N LEU A 379 19.32 1.07 11.71
CA LEU A 379 18.37 0.48 12.66
C LEU A 379 17.94 -0.94 12.26
N ASP A 380 17.75 -1.18 10.97
CA ASP A 380 17.39 -2.46 10.38
C ASP A 380 18.25 -2.74 9.13
N PRO A 381 19.37 -3.44 9.29
CA PRO A 381 20.27 -3.78 8.18
C PRO A 381 19.65 -4.65 7.09
N ASP A 382 18.51 -5.28 7.36
CA ASP A 382 17.78 -6.14 6.42
C ASP A 382 16.58 -5.42 5.78
N HIS A 383 16.52 -4.09 5.89
CA HIS A 383 15.44 -3.29 5.31
C HIS A 383 15.58 -3.15 3.80
N PHE A 384 14.96 -4.06 3.07
CA PHE A 384 15.04 -4.15 1.60
C PHE A 384 14.72 -2.83 0.90
N GLU A 385 13.59 -2.20 1.21
CA GLU A 385 13.12 -0.99 0.54
C GLU A 385 14.05 0.20 0.75
N ALA A 386 14.71 0.28 1.91
CA ALA A 386 15.68 1.35 2.18
C ALA A 386 16.94 1.17 1.32
N HIS A 387 17.51 -0.04 1.23
CA HIS A 387 18.61 -0.35 0.33
C HIS A 387 18.26 -0.09 -1.13
N HIS A 388 17.06 -0.51 -1.55
CA HIS A 388 16.57 -0.31 -2.90
C HIS A 388 16.46 1.20 -3.26
N ASN A 389 15.81 2.01 -2.39
CA ASN A 389 15.64 3.44 -2.63
C ASN A 389 16.95 4.22 -2.53
N LEU A 390 17.85 3.82 -1.62
CA LEU A 390 19.19 4.40 -1.52
C LEU A 390 20.00 4.14 -2.79
N GLY A 391 19.91 2.92 -3.34
CA GLY A 391 20.49 2.58 -4.63
C GLY A 391 19.96 3.47 -5.78
N ILE A 392 18.63 3.72 -5.82
CA ILE A 392 18.04 4.64 -6.81
C ILE A 392 18.61 6.06 -6.66
N ALA A 393 18.72 6.55 -5.42
CA ALA A 393 19.27 7.89 -5.17
C ALA A 393 20.72 8.01 -5.63
N TYR A 394 21.55 7.01 -5.33
CA TYR A 394 22.94 6.96 -5.79
C TYR A 394 23.03 6.83 -7.31
N TYR A 395 22.18 6.05 -7.96
CA TYR A 395 22.14 5.95 -9.41
C TYR A 395 21.86 7.31 -10.06
N ASN A 396 20.85 8.04 -9.56
CA ASN A 396 20.50 9.37 -10.07
C ASN A 396 21.61 10.41 -9.85
N LEU A 397 22.39 10.25 -8.80
CA LEU A 397 23.59 11.07 -8.52
C LEU A 397 24.84 10.60 -9.28
N GLN A 398 24.73 9.58 -10.15
CA GLN A 398 25.82 8.94 -10.88
C GLN A 398 26.91 8.31 -9.98
N ARG A 399 26.56 8.03 -8.73
CA ARG A 399 27.42 7.36 -7.74
C ARG A 399 27.24 5.85 -7.90
N PHE A 400 27.73 5.30 -9.02
CA PHE A 400 27.42 3.93 -9.45
C PHE A 400 28.05 2.85 -8.55
N ASP A 401 29.15 3.13 -7.86
CA ASP A 401 29.75 2.15 -6.95
C ASP A 401 28.89 1.92 -5.72
N GLU A 402 28.47 3.00 -5.08
CA GLU A 402 27.58 2.93 -3.92
C GLU A 402 26.18 2.40 -4.33
N CYS A 403 25.71 2.79 -5.51
CA CYS A 403 24.47 2.24 -6.06
C CYS A 403 24.53 0.71 -6.17
N LEU A 404 25.60 0.17 -6.73
CA LEU A 404 25.79 -1.28 -6.88
C LEU A 404 25.90 -1.97 -5.52
N GLU A 405 26.61 -1.36 -4.55
CA GLU A 405 26.70 -1.91 -3.18
C GLU A 405 25.32 -2.08 -2.55
N GLU A 406 24.50 -1.05 -2.63
CA GLU A 406 23.16 -1.08 -2.01
C GLU A 406 22.21 -2.03 -2.74
N TRP A 407 22.23 -2.05 -4.08
CA TRP A 407 21.37 -2.98 -4.83
C TRP A 407 21.83 -4.44 -4.74
N GLU A 408 23.14 -4.71 -4.56
CA GLU A 408 23.62 -6.07 -4.27
C GLU A 408 23.15 -6.55 -2.88
N LYS A 409 23.09 -5.66 -1.88
CA LYS A 409 22.48 -5.97 -0.57
C LYS A 409 20.97 -6.23 -0.73
N ALA A 410 20.24 -5.35 -1.43
CA ALA A 410 18.82 -5.55 -1.70
C ALA A 410 18.56 -6.89 -2.42
N LYS A 411 19.38 -7.24 -3.42
CA LYS A 411 19.30 -8.53 -4.12
C LYS A 411 19.47 -9.73 -3.18
N ASN A 412 20.38 -9.64 -2.20
CA ASN A 412 20.59 -10.71 -1.23
C ASN A 412 19.41 -10.87 -0.29
N LEU A 413 18.73 -9.76 0.06
CA LEU A 413 17.54 -9.76 0.90
C LEU A 413 16.31 -10.30 0.16
N ASN A 414 16.14 -9.93 -1.11
CA ASN A 414 15.07 -10.46 -1.96
C ASN A 414 15.60 -10.95 -3.31
N PRO A 415 16.13 -12.19 -3.39
CA PRO A 415 16.72 -12.73 -4.61
C PRO A 415 15.69 -13.12 -5.68
N THR A 416 14.40 -12.94 -5.42
CA THR A 416 13.31 -13.26 -6.34
C THR A 416 12.65 -12.01 -6.95
N ASP A 417 13.14 -10.82 -6.64
CA ASP A 417 12.64 -9.57 -7.22
C ASP A 417 13.28 -9.29 -8.59
N PRO A 418 12.53 -9.36 -9.70
CA PRO A 418 13.06 -9.11 -11.03
C PRO A 418 13.54 -7.66 -11.24
N ASP A 419 12.94 -6.68 -10.52
CA ASP A 419 13.24 -5.26 -10.67
C ASP A 419 14.66 -4.92 -10.17
N ILE A 420 15.12 -5.57 -9.10
CA ILE A 420 16.46 -5.33 -8.59
C ILE A 420 17.54 -5.79 -9.62
N TYR A 421 17.32 -6.93 -10.28
CA TYR A 421 18.22 -7.39 -11.33
C TYR A 421 18.16 -6.48 -12.56
N PHE A 422 17.01 -5.99 -12.92
CA PHE A 422 16.84 -5.00 -13.99
C PHE A 422 17.67 -3.73 -13.72
N LYS A 423 17.56 -3.19 -12.51
CA LYS A 423 18.31 -2.00 -12.06
C LYS A 423 19.83 -2.24 -11.97
N LEU A 424 20.25 -3.38 -11.42
CA LEU A 424 21.66 -3.78 -11.41
C LEU A 424 22.25 -3.83 -12.84
N GLY A 425 21.49 -4.38 -13.79
CA GLY A 425 21.88 -4.38 -15.20
C GLY A 425 22.16 -2.99 -15.73
N HIS A 426 21.29 -2.02 -15.42
CA HIS A 426 21.49 -0.63 -15.81
C HIS A 426 22.74 0.00 -15.17
N ALA A 427 22.94 -0.22 -13.86
CA ALA A 427 24.13 0.30 -13.17
C ALA A 427 25.43 -0.28 -13.71
N TYR A 428 25.48 -1.58 -13.98
CA TYR A 428 26.64 -2.22 -14.60
C TYR A 428 26.91 -1.69 -16.02
N ARG A 429 25.86 -1.44 -16.82
CA ARG A 429 26.03 -0.82 -18.15
C ARG A 429 26.64 0.58 -18.06
N GLN A 430 26.19 1.41 -17.10
CA GLN A 430 26.79 2.74 -16.89
C GLN A 430 28.29 2.66 -16.55
N LYS A 431 28.69 1.63 -15.84
CA LYS A 431 30.11 1.33 -15.55
C LYS A 431 30.84 0.61 -16.71
N ARG A 432 30.22 0.49 -17.88
CA ARG A 432 30.76 -0.23 -19.06
C ARG A 432 31.09 -1.71 -18.79
N LYS A 433 30.45 -2.33 -17.81
CA LYS A 433 30.55 -3.75 -17.49
C LYS A 433 29.40 -4.52 -18.17
N LEU A 434 29.43 -4.58 -19.50
CA LEU A 434 28.31 -5.05 -20.31
C LEU A 434 27.95 -6.53 -20.03
N ASP A 435 28.96 -7.38 -19.75
CA ASP A 435 28.70 -8.79 -19.41
C ASP A 435 27.93 -8.94 -18.10
N ASN A 436 28.26 -8.15 -17.10
CA ASN A 436 27.52 -8.12 -15.83
C ASN A 436 26.09 -7.61 -16.04
N ALA A 437 25.91 -6.58 -16.88
CA ALA A 437 24.59 -6.06 -17.23
C ALA A 437 23.72 -7.13 -17.86
N ILE A 438 24.24 -7.84 -18.89
CA ILE A 438 23.56 -8.94 -19.57
C ILE A 438 23.19 -10.06 -18.59
N ALA A 439 24.10 -10.46 -17.71
CA ALA A 439 23.83 -11.52 -16.73
C ALA A 439 22.67 -11.14 -15.79
N ASN A 440 22.64 -9.89 -15.33
CA ASN A 440 21.55 -9.43 -14.46
C ASN A 440 20.21 -9.30 -15.24
N TRP A 441 20.19 -8.74 -16.46
CA TRP A 441 18.96 -8.69 -17.25
C TRP A 441 18.44 -10.08 -17.63
N LYS A 442 19.31 -11.07 -17.91
CA LYS A 442 18.90 -12.46 -18.08
C LYS A 442 18.22 -12.97 -16.83
N ARG A 443 18.79 -12.72 -15.66
CA ARG A 443 18.18 -13.16 -14.40
C ARG A 443 16.85 -12.47 -14.14
N SER A 444 16.72 -11.19 -14.47
CA SER A 444 15.44 -10.47 -14.42
C SER A 444 14.37 -11.14 -15.31
N ILE A 445 14.73 -11.55 -16.55
CA ILE A 445 13.82 -12.26 -17.47
C ILE A 445 13.46 -13.67 -16.96
N GLU A 446 14.37 -14.38 -16.33
CA GLU A 446 14.07 -15.69 -15.73
C GLU A 446 13.00 -15.56 -14.63
N LEU A 447 12.99 -14.45 -13.90
CA LEU A 447 12.03 -14.17 -12.82
C LEU A 447 10.72 -13.57 -13.35
N ASP A 448 10.81 -12.69 -14.35
CA ASP A 448 9.66 -12.09 -15.04
C ASP A 448 9.85 -12.16 -16.56
N PRO A 449 9.43 -13.26 -17.21
CA PRO A 449 9.57 -13.45 -18.64
C PRO A 449 8.71 -12.52 -19.52
N ASN A 450 7.73 -11.84 -18.92
CA ASN A 450 6.76 -11.05 -19.63
C ASN A 450 7.01 -9.53 -19.55
N ASN A 451 8.18 -9.12 -19.08
CA ASN A 451 8.57 -7.72 -19.04
C ASN A 451 9.23 -7.29 -20.36
N PRO A 452 8.55 -6.52 -21.23
CA PRO A 452 9.10 -6.12 -22.52
C PRO A 452 10.34 -5.21 -22.38
N ASN A 453 10.38 -4.37 -21.33
CA ASN A 453 11.48 -3.44 -21.10
C ASN A 453 12.82 -4.19 -20.88
N THR A 454 12.76 -5.29 -20.13
CA THR A 454 13.97 -6.09 -19.86
C THR A 454 14.48 -6.78 -21.14
N HIS A 455 13.58 -7.32 -21.96
CA HIS A 455 13.92 -7.89 -23.26
C HIS A 455 14.51 -6.81 -24.19
N PHE A 456 13.94 -5.60 -24.20
CA PHE A 456 14.39 -4.49 -25.02
C PHE A 456 15.83 -4.08 -24.68
N VAL A 457 16.13 -3.85 -23.40
CA VAL A 457 17.49 -3.45 -22.98
C VAL A 457 18.52 -4.56 -23.16
N LEU A 458 18.11 -5.82 -23.01
CA LEU A 458 18.96 -6.97 -23.27
C LEU A 458 19.26 -7.10 -24.77
N GLY A 459 18.27 -6.88 -25.63
CA GLY A 459 18.45 -6.83 -27.09
C GLY A 459 19.45 -5.76 -27.51
N ASN A 460 19.30 -4.54 -26.97
CA ASN A 460 20.26 -3.45 -27.21
C ASN A 460 21.69 -3.79 -26.74
N ALA A 461 21.81 -4.51 -25.62
CA ALA A 461 23.10 -4.92 -25.12
C ALA A 461 23.76 -6.01 -25.97
N TYR A 462 22.98 -6.90 -26.56
CA TYR A 462 23.48 -7.88 -27.51
C TYR A 462 23.93 -7.24 -28.83
N ASP A 463 23.17 -6.26 -29.32
CA ASP A 463 23.55 -5.48 -30.51
C ASP A 463 24.87 -4.72 -30.27
N GLU A 464 25.02 -4.05 -29.12
CA GLU A 464 26.25 -3.37 -28.72
C GLU A 464 27.45 -4.32 -28.68
N LYS A 465 27.24 -5.61 -28.40
CA LYS A 465 28.27 -6.67 -28.46
C LYS A 465 28.45 -7.29 -29.87
N GLY A 466 27.66 -6.92 -30.84
CA GLY A 466 27.62 -7.51 -32.17
C GLY A 466 26.97 -8.92 -32.22
N LEU A 467 26.26 -9.31 -31.19
CA LEU A 467 25.51 -10.56 -31.11
C LEU A 467 24.10 -10.42 -31.68
N LEU A 468 24.04 -10.20 -32.99
CA LEU A 468 22.83 -9.74 -33.68
C LEU A 468 21.70 -10.78 -33.64
N ASP A 469 21.99 -12.07 -33.62
CA ASP A 469 20.97 -13.12 -33.52
C ASP A 469 20.27 -13.12 -32.17
N ASP A 470 21.04 -12.95 -31.09
CA ASP A 470 20.50 -12.85 -29.74
C ASP A 470 19.67 -11.55 -29.57
N ALA A 471 20.12 -10.44 -30.17
CA ALA A 471 19.38 -9.18 -30.18
C ALA A 471 18.02 -9.33 -30.86
N ILE A 472 17.97 -9.96 -32.04
CA ILE A 472 16.74 -10.24 -32.76
C ILE A 472 15.78 -11.08 -31.92
N LEU A 473 16.24 -12.11 -31.23
CA LEU A 473 15.39 -12.93 -30.37
C LEU A 473 14.76 -12.10 -29.25
N CYS A 474 15.54 -11.22 -28.63
CA CYS A 474 15.05 -10.34 -27.59
C CYS A 474 13.99 -9.35 -28.11
N TRP A 475 14.28 -8.62 -29.20
CA TRP A 475 13.34 -7.65 -29.77
C TRP A 475 12.07 -8.30 -30.33
N ARG A 476 12.15 -9.49 -30.91
CA ARG A 476 10.98 -10.28 -31.28
C ARG A 476 10.07 -10.55 -30.09
N LYS A 477 10.68 -10.87 -28.93
CA LYS A 477 9.89 -11.06 -27.71
C LYS A 477 9.26 -9.75 -27.24
N VAL A 478 9.94 -8.61 -27.43
CA VAL A 478 9.30 -7.28 -27.17
C VAL A 478 8.08 -7.08 -28.04
N VAL A 479 8.18 -7.32 -29.34
CA VAL A 479 7.06 -7.17 -30.28
C VAL A 479 5.90 -8.13 -29.98
N GLU A 480 6.22 -9.37 -29.52
CA GLU A 480 5.20 -10.32 -29.06
C GLU A 480 4.43 -9.79 -27.83
N LEU A 481 5.14 -9.20 -26.86
CA LEU A 481 4.56 -8.72 -25.61
C LEU A 481 3.93 -7.31 -25.74
N ALA A 482 4.52 -6.48 -26.58
CA ALA A 482 4.12 -5.09 -26.82
C ALA A 482 4.09 -4.81 -28.34
N PRO A 483 3.06 -5.23 -29.06
CA PRO A 483 2.97 -5.12 -30.54
C PRO A 483 3.02 -3.71 -31.10
N ASN A 484 2.86 -2.70 -30.26
CA ASN A 484 2.89 -1.29 -30.65
C ASN A 484 4.22 -0.60 -30.28
N ASP A 485 5.26 -1.35 -29.93
CA ASP A 485 6.58 -0.78 -29.63
C ASP A 485 7.33 -0.46 -30.94
N VAL A 486 7.31 0.81 -31.33
CA VAL A 486 7.93 1.32 -32.56
C VAL A 486 9.44 1.12 -32.56
N ASP A 487 10.08 1.27 -31.40
CA ASP A 487 11.54 1.15 -31.29
C ASP A 487 12.00 -0.30 -31.47
N ALA A 488 11.22 -1.26 -30.95
CA ALA A 488 11.49 -2.67 -31.14
C ALA A 488 11.35 -3.08 -32.63
N HIS A 489 10.29 -2.68 -33.31
CA HIS A 489 10.11 -2.90 -34.75
C HIS A 489 11.24 -2.23 -35.56
N ASN A 490 11.62 -1.01 -35.21
CA ASN A 490 12.70 -0.31 -35.89
C ASN A 490 14.04 -1.04 -35.69
N ASN A 491 14.36 -1.47 -34.48
CA ASN A 491 15.60 -2.20 -34.19
C ASN A 491 15.65 -3.57 -34.89
N LEU A 492 14.51 -4.28 -34.92
CA LEU A 492 14.38 -5.51 -35.70
C LEU A 492 14.61 -5.26 -37.18
N GLY A 493 14.00 -4.23 -37.74
CA GLY A 493 14.19 -3.83 -39.13
C GLY A 493 15.65 -3.53 -39.46
N ILE A 494 16.35 -2.79 -38.60
CA ILE A 494 17.79 -2.52 -38.74
C ILE A 494 18.61 -3.82 -38.69
N ALA A 495 18.33 -4.68 -37.70
CA ALA A 495 19.05 -5.94 -37.54
C ALA A 495 18.84 -6.90 -38.72
N TYR A 496 17.63 -7.04 -39.20
CA TYR A 496 17.34 -7.83 -40.39
C TYR A 496 18.02 -7.25 -41.66
N PHE A 497 18.00 -5.91 -41.79
CA PHE A 497 18.68 -5.24 -42.90
C PHE A 497 20.19 -5.50 -42.89
N GLN A 498 20.85 -5.43 -41.75
CA GLN A 498 22.28 -5.73 -41.58
C GLN A 498 22.59 -7.19 -41.95
N LYS A 499 21.66 -8.10 -41.74
CA LYS A 499 21.78 -9.53 -42.15
C LYS A 499 21.38 -9.78 -43.60
N ASN A 500 21.10 -8.76 -44.40
CA ASN A 500 20.55 -8.84 -45.76
C ASN A 500 19.19 -9.55 -45.85
N MET A 501 18.45 -9.63 -44.78
CA MET A 501 17.08 -10.19 -44.70
C MET A 501 16.05 -9.07 -44.99
N PHE A 502 16.08 -8.58 -46.24
CA PHE A 502 15.37 -7.34 -46.59
C PHE A 502 13.84 -7.45 -46.49
N ASP A 503 13.24 -8.61 -46.81
CA ASP A 503 11.80 -8.81 -46.66
C ASP A 503 11.35 -8.68 -45.21
N GLN A 504 12.08 -9.25 -44.26
CA GLN A 504 11.77 -9.12 -42.84
C GLN A 504 11.98 -7.66 -42.36
N ALA A 505 13.07 -7.02 -42.80
CA ALA A 505 13.31 -5.62 -42.45
C ALA A 505 12.16 -4.71 -42.92
N ILE A 506 11.68 -4.90 -44.13
CA ILE A 506 10.54 -4.19 -44.71
C ILE A 506 9.28 -4.42 -43.87
N SER A 507 8.95 -5.67 -43.56
CA SER A 507 7.79 -6.02 -42.75
C SER A 507 7.80 -5.28 -41.39
N GLU A 508 8.92 -5.29 -40.70
CA GLU A 508 9.05 -4.65 -39.39
C GLU A 508 8.91 -3.12 -39.50
N TRP A 509 9.52 -2.49 -40.50
CA TRP A 509 9.37 -1.04 -40.71
C TRP A 509 7.97 -0.65 -41.20
N GLU A 510 7.27 -1.49 -41.96
CA GLU A 510 5.87 -1.28 -42.33
C GLU A 510 4.96 -1.35 -41.07
N ASP A 511 5.25 -2.27 -40.15
CA ASP A 511 4.57 -2.34 -38.85
C ASP A 511 4.82 -1.10 -38.01
N ALA A 512 6.08 -0.65 -37.91
CA ALA A 512 6.44 0.60 -37.24
C ALA A 512 5.72 1.82 -37.84
N ILE A 513 5.62 1.89 -39.17
CA ILE A 513 4.91 2.97 -39.90
C ILE A 513 3.41 2.93 -39.64
N ARG A 514 2.80 1.73 -39.52
CA ARG A 514 1.37 1.62 -39.15
C ARG A 514 1.07 2.27 -37.79
N ILE A 515 2.03 2.16 -36.85
CA ILE A 515 1.90 2.75 -35.51
C ILE A 515 2.19 4.24 -35.56
N THR A 516 3.24 4.68 -36.32
CA THR A 516 3.67 6.07 -36.44
C THR A 516 3.72 6.53 -37.90
N PRO A 517 2.58 6.82 -38.52
CA PRO A 517 2.51 7.13 -39.96
C PRO A 517 3.25 8.41 -40.37
N GLU A 518 3.59 9.28 -39.45
CA GLU A 518 4.26 10.56 -39.71
C GLU A 518 5.79 10.49 -39.58
N ASN A 519 6.35 9.31 -39.33
CA ASN A 519 7.77 9.12 -39.11
C ASN A 519 8.56 9.04 -40.45
N GLY A 520 9.05 10.18 -40.95
CA GLY A 520 9.82 10.26 -42.18
C GLY A 520 11.12 9.41 -42.18
N GLU A 521 11.70 9.14 -41.02
CA GLU A 521 12.92 8.32 -40.93
C GLU A 521 12.67 6.84 -41.26
N LEU A 522 11.53 6.30 -40.81
CA LEU A 522 11.14 4.93 -41.15
C LEU A 522 10.88 4.77 -42.65
N TYR A 523 10.21 5.75 -43.27
CA TYR A 523 10.05 5.77 -44.72
C TYR A 523 11.39 5.83 -45.45
N ASN A 524 12.38 6.57 -44.95
CA ASN A 524 13.72 6.59 -45.54
C ASN A 524 14.40 5.22 -45.49
N LYS A 525 14.37 4.55 -44.33
CA LYS A 525 14.91 3.20 -44.17
C LYS A 525 14.22 2.20 -45.10
N LEU A 526 12.90 2.29 -45.18
CA LEU A 526 12.09 1.46 -46.09
C LEU A 526 12.46 1.69 -47.57
N GLY A 527 12.69 2.93 -47.95
CA GLY A 527 13.15 3.29 -49.32
C GLY A 527 14.53 2.68 -49.60
N ILE A 528 15.46 2.74 -48.66
CA ILE A 528 16.78 2.10 -48.82
C ILE A 528 16.64 0.57 -48.98
N ALA A 529 15.78 -0.07 -48.18
CA ALA A 529 15.55 -1.52 -48.28
C ALA A 529 14.96 -1.90 -49.66
N TYR A 530 13.98 -1.13 -50.16
CA TYR A 530 13.43 -1.40 -51.49
C TYR A 530 14.45 -1.24 -52.62
N ILE A 531 15.38 -0.26 -52.54
CA ILE A 531 16.49 -0.17 -53.48
C ILE A 531 17.41 -1.41 -53.47
N LYS A 532 17.67 -1.95 -52.26
CA LYS A 532 18.49 -3.20 -52.15
C LYS A 532 17.80 -4.40 -52.77
N MET A 533 16.48 -4.38 -52.93
CA MET A 533 15.69 -5.40 -53.62
C MET A 533 15.38 -5.03 -55.10
N ASP A 534 15.96 -3.99 -55.61
CA ASP A 534 15.72 -3.44 -56.98
C ASP A 534 14.23 -3.00 -57.24
N LEU A 535 13.51 -2.67 -56.16
CA LEU A 535 12.13 -2.19 -56.23
C LEU A 535 12.07 -0.67 -56.24
N PHE A 536 12.58 -0.07 -57.32
CA PHE A 536 12.77 1.39 -57.50
C PHE A 536 11.51 2.19 -57.25
N ASP A 537 10.37 1.81 -57.82
CA ASP A 537 9.13 2.63 -57.74
C ASP A 537 8.65 2.70 -56.29
N LYS A 538 8.74 1.60 -55.54
CA LYS A 538 8.40 1.60 -54.10
C LYS A 538 9.35 2.46 -53.29
N ALA A 539 10.64 2.40 -53.60
CA ALA A 539 11.62 3.24 -52.89
C ALA A 539 11.33 4.75 -53.09
N VAL A 540 11.04 5.17 -54.35
CA VAL A 540 10.70 6.55 -54.65
C VAL A 540 9.43 6.97 -53.91
N GLU A 541 8.37 6.15 -53.91
CA GLU A 541 7.13 6.42 -53.16
C GLU A 541 7.42 6.61 -51.65
N CYS A 542 8.27 5.79 -51.08
CA CYS A 542 8.67 5.91 -49.68
C CYS A 542 9.40 7.23 -49.40
N TRP A 543 10.37 7.60 -50.22
CA TRP A 543 11.09 8.86 -50.03
C TRP A 543 10.23 10.09 -50.29
N GLU A 544 9.28 10.03 -51.22
CA GLU A 544 8.29 11.11 -51.42
C GLU A 544 7.39 11.26 -50.18
N LYS A 545 6.97 10.15 -49.55
CA LYS A 545 6.26 10.19 -48.27
C LYS A 545 7.16 10.72 -47.13
N ALA A 546 8.39 10.29 -47.09
CA ALA A 546 9.35 10.78 -46.11
C ALA A 546 9.54 12.30 -46.18
N LEU A 547 9.68 12.85 -47.44
CA LEU A 547 9.83 14.25 -47.68
C LEU A 547 8.54 15.09 -47.41
N LYS A 548 7.38 14.46 -47.33
CA LYS A 548 6.15 15.12 -46.87
C LYS A 548 6.27 15.51 -45.40
N TYR A 549 6.93 14.66 -44.60
CA TYR A 549 7.11 14.90 -43.15
C TYR A 549 8.41 15.60 -42.82
N LYS A 550 9.47 15.38 -43.62
CA LYS A 550 10.80 15.99 -43.46
C LYS A 550 11.25 16.62 -44.79
N PRO A 551 10.68 17.73 -45.22
CA PRO A 551 10.90 18.29 -46.59
C PRO A 551 12.30 18.85 -46.87
N GLU A 552 13.08 19.09 -45.80
CA GLU A 552 14.43 19.67 -45.88
C GLU A 552 15.53 18.67 -45.53
N ASP A 553 15.15 17.40 -45.30
CA ASP A 553 16.13 16.36 -44.89
C ASP A 553 17.05 16.02 -46.04
N SER A 554 18.31 16.37 -45.88
CA SER A 554 19.38 16.23 -46.90
C SER A 554 19.64 14.78 -47.26
N ASP A 555 19.55 13.87 -46.30
CA ASP A 555 19.83 12.46 -46.54
C ASP A 555 18.74 11.79 -47.37
N ILE A 556 17.47 12.10 -47.05
CA ILE A 556 16.32 11.62 -47.85
C ILE A 556 16.38 12.14 -49.26
N LEU A 557 16.65 13.46 -49.45
CA LEU A 557 16.80 14.07 -50.77
C LEU A 557 17.96 13.43 -51.53
N SER A 558 19.12 13.22 -50.88
CA SER A 558 20.28 12.61 -51.53
C SER A 558 20.05 11.17 -51.96
N ASN A 559 19.34 10.36 -51.14
CA ASN A 559 18.94 8.99 -51.49
C ASN A 559 18.01 8.98 -52.73
N LEU A 560 17.00 9.86 -52.73
CA LEU A 560 16.05 9.98 -53.86
C LEU A 560 16.76 10.45 -55.13
N ALA A 561 17.62 11.46 -55.05
CA ALA A 561 18.39 11.95 -56.20
C ALA A 561 19.34 10.92 -56.76
N THR A 562 20.03 10.15 -55.87
CA THR A 562 20.92 9.05 -56.28
C THR A 562 20.11 7.94 -56.96
N ALA A 563 18.94 7.60 -56.48
CA ALA A 563 18.07 6.61 -57.08
C ALA A 563 17.61 7.05 -58.50
N TYR A 564 17.18 8.29 -58.67
CA TYR A 564 16.88 8.82 -60.02
C TYR A 564 18.06 8.84 -60.95
N HIS A 565 19.26 9.20 -60.46
CA HIS A 565 20.49 9.18 -61.23
C HIS A 565 20.82 7.80 -61.76
N ASN A 566 20.75 6.76 -60.89
CA ASN A 566 21.08 5.38 -61.23
C ASN A 566 20.11 4.77 -62.24
N ARG A 567 18.91 5.33 -62.37
CA ARG A 567 17.91 4.99 -63.40
C ARG A 567 17.94 5.92 -64.63
N GLU A 568 19.01 6.70 -64.79
CA GLU A 568 19.26 7.62 -65.90
C GLU A 568 18.23 8.73 -66.02
N MET A 569 17.43 8.98 -64.94
CA MET A 569 16.43 10.04 -64.91
C MET A 569 17.09 11.36 -64.46
N TYR A 570 18.05 11.80 -65.25
CA TYR A 570 18.94 12.93 -64.87
C TYR A 570 18.20 14.22 -64.63
N ASP A 571 17.11 14.52 -65.31
CA ASP A 571 16.35 15.73 -65.06
C ASP A 571 15.79 15.78 -63.62
N ARG A 572 15.21 14.68 -63.18
CA ARG A 572 14.70 14.57 -61.80
C ARG A 572 15.84 14.59 -60.79
N ALA A 573 16.91 13.87 -61.05
CA ALA A 573 18.08 13.89 -60.16
C ALA A 573 18.65 15.30 -59.97
N ILE A 574 18.77 16.09 -61.08
CA ILE A 574 19.22 17.48 -61.07
C ILE A 574 18.28 18.34 -60.21
N GLU A 575 16.98 18.21 -60.37
CA GLU A 575 15.99 18.95 -59.57
C GLU A 575 16.18 18.69 -58.09
N ILE A 576 16.28 17.44 -57.68
CA ILE A 576 16.44 17.05 -56.27
C ILE A 576 17.82 17.49 -55.73
N TRP A 577 18.94 17.30 -56.49
CA TRP A 577 20.26 17.75 -56.05
C TRP A 577 20.30 19.28 -55.85
N LYS A 578 19.60 20.06 -56.66
CA LYS A 578 19.44 21.49 -56.43
C LYS A 578 18.74 21.80 -55.12
N ARG A 579 17.74 21.00 -54.73
CA ARG A 579 17.11 21.16 -53.44
C ARG A 579 18.07 20.83 -52.31
N VAL A 580 18.89 19.76 -52.39
CA VAL A 580 19.91 19.43 -51.41
C VAL A 580 20.83 20.64 -51.18
N ILE A 581 21.38 21.20 -52.27
CA ILE A 581 22.29 22.36 -52.22
C ILE A 581 21.63 23.61 -51.67
N LYS A 582 20.32 23.81 -51.93
CA LYS A 582 19.56 24.92 -51.36
C LYS A 582 19.45 24.82 -49.84
N TYR A 583 19.22 23.63 -49.31
CA TYR A 583 19.09 23.43 -47.86
C TYR A 583 20.45 23.28 -47.14
N ASN A 584 21.43 22.68 -47.84
CA ASN A 584 22.80 22.56 -47.34
C ASN A 584 23.79 23.23 -48.34
N PRO A 585 23.97 24.54 -48.30
CA PRO A 585 24.86 25.26 -49.23
C PRO A 585 26.35 24.93 -49.07
N GLN A 586 26.78 24.23 -48.05
CA GLN A 586 28.20 23.84 -47.81
C GLN A 586 28.49 22.40 -48.22
N ASP A 587 27.50 21.71 -48.79
CA ASP A 587 27.65 20.30 -49.22
C ASP A 587 28.42 20.22 -50.55
N SER A 588 29.71 19.86 -50.46
CA SER A 588 30.60 19.66 -51.60
C SER A 588 30.23 18.37 -52.36
N GLU A 589 29.82 17.31 -51.64
CA GLU A 589 29.44 16.03 -52.25
C GLU A 589 28.19 16.17 -53.13
N ALA A 590 27.16 16.84 -52.61
CA ALA A 590 25.97 17.12 -53.39
C ALA A 590 26.24 17.92 -54.68
N ARG A 591 27.18 18.90 -54.62
CA ARG A 591 27.64 19.64 -55.84
C ARG A 591 28.36 18.72 -56.79
N ASN A 592 29.24 17.84 -56.30
CA ASN A 592 29.91 16.87 -57.15
C ASN A 592 28.92 15.99 -57.87
N LYS A 593 27.95 15.38 -57.11
CA LYS A 593 26.89 14.52 -57.68
C LYS A 593 25.97 15.25 -58.66
N LEU A 594 25.62 16.52 -58.37
CA LEU A 594 24.89 17.37 -59.32
C LEU A 594 25.70 17.60 -60.61
N GLY A 595 27.01 17.84 -60.49
CA GLY A 595 27.94 17.94 -61.63
C GLY A 595 27.94 16.69 -62.49
N ILE A 596 28.02 15.49 -61.85
CA ILE A 596 27.94 14.21 -62.57
C ILE A 596 26.58 14.04 -63.31
N ALA A 597 25.46 14.45 -62.67
CA ALA A 597 24.15 14.41 -63.31
C ALA A 597 24.07 15.33 -64.51
N TYR A 598 24.64 16.51 -64.47
CA TYR A 598 24.73 17.43 -65.62
C TYR A 598 25.67 16.87 -66.71
N TYR A 599 26.78 16.28 -66.33
CA TYR A 599 27.71 15.62 -67.29
C TYR A 599 27.00 14.51 -68.06
N ASN A 600 26.32 13.59 -67.37
CA ASN A 600 25.59 12.49 -68.01
C ASN A 600 24.42 12.99 -68.90
N LYS A 601 23.92 14.19 -68.64
CA LYS A 601 22.93 14.86 -69.53
C LYS A 601 23.61 15.60 -70.72
N GLY A 602 24.91 15.65 -70.82
CA GLY A 602 25.66 16.37 -71.87
C GLY A 602 25.81 17.87 -71.62
N MET A 603 25.57 18.32 -70.40
CA MET A 603 25.65 19.75 -69.99
C MET A 603 26.99 20.01 -69.31
N TYR A 604 28.05 19.84 -70.04
CA TYR A 604 29.44 19.79 -69.60
C TYR A 604 29.97 21.05 -68.89
N ASP A 605 29.60 22.25 -69.38
CA ASP A 605 30.04 23.50 -68.78
C ASP A 605 29.49 23.72 -67.39
N GLN A 606 28.21 23.30 -67.20
CA GLN A 606 27.57 23.37 -65.90
C GLN A 606 28.16 22.35 -64.91
N ALA A 607 28.56 21.18 -65.41
CA ALA A 607 29.24 20.16 -64.62
C ALA A 607 30.57 20.67 -64.10
N ILE A 608 31.40 21.26 -64.96
CA ILE A 608 32.70 21.83 -64.55
C ILE A 608 32.54 22.97 -63.51
N GLU A 609 31.54 23.85 -63.71
CA GLU A 609 31.30 24.93 -62.76
C GLU A 609 30.96 24.37 -61.34
N LEU A 610 30.14 23.34 -61.30
CA LEU A 610 29.77 22.70 -60.04
C LEU A 610 30.93 21.95 -59.38
N TRP A 611 31.76 21.24 -60.16
CA TRP A 611 32.93 20.56 -59.61
C TRP A 611 33.98 21.59 -59.09
N LYS A 612 34.15 22.72 -59.76
CA LYS A 612 34.96 23.83 -59.24
C LYS A 612 34.46 24.36 -57.92
N LYS A 613 33.12 24.56 -57.79
CA LYS A 613 32.50 24.95 -56.51
C LYS A 613 32.61 23.89 -55.45
N ALA A 614 32.56 22.61 -55.81
CA ALA A 614 32.77 21.51 -54.86
C ALA A 614 34.22 21.56 -54.29
N ILE A 615 35.23 21.77 -55.16
CA ILE A 615 36.64 21.90 -54.76
C ILE A 615 36.89 23.14 -53.89
N GLU A 616 36.22 24.29 -54.21
CA GLU A 616 36.31 25.49 -53.35
C GLU A 616 35.85 25.21 -51.92
N LEU A 617 34.84 24.39 -51.77
CA LEU A 617 34.28 23.99 -50.42
C LEU A 617 35.12 22.89 -49.75
N ASN A 618 35.55 21.92 -50.54
CA ASN A 618 36.39 20.83 -50.07
C ASN A 618 37.63 20.64 -51.00
N PRO A 619 38.72 21.30 -50.74
CA PRO A 619 39.96 21.18 -51.53
C PRO A 619 40.59 19.79 -51.56
N LYS A 620 40.05 18.86 -50.76
CA LYS A 620 40.45 17.43 -50.75
C LYS A 620 39.46 16.51 -51.43
N ASP A 621 38.53 17.04 -52.22
CA ASP A 621 37.60 16.21 -53.02
C ASP A 621 38.31 15.64 -54.28
N ALA A 622 38.96 14.50 -54.09
CA ALA A 622 39.65 13.79 -55.17
C ALA A 622 38.71 13.41 -56.33
N ALA A 623 37.41 13.08 -56.03
CA ALA A 623 36.44 12.75 -57.05
C ALA A 623 36.08 13.93 -57.96
N ALA A 624 35.94 15.11 -57.37
CA ALA A 624 35.66 16.34 -58.15
C ALA A 624 36.85 16.72 -59.08
N TYR A 625 38.09 16.61 -58.59
CA TYR A 625 39.31 16.77 -59.44
C TYR A 625 39.38 15.72 -60.54
N TYR A 626 39.08 14.43 -60.24
CA TYR A 626 39.01 13.39 -61.24
C TYR A 626 38.02 13.70 -62.36
N ASN A 627 36.82 14.10 -61.99
CA ASN A 627 35.78 14.45 -62.97
C ASN A 627 36.19 15.65 -63.85
N ILE A 628 36.79 16.69 -63.25
CA ILE A 628 37.34 17.83 -64.03
C ILE A 628 38.42 17.31 -64.97
N GLY A 629 39.37 16.50 -64.52
CA GLY A 629 40.44 15.94 -65.30
C GLY A 629 39.94 15.15 -66.54
N THR A 630 38.90 14.35 -66.33
CA THR A 630 38.26 13.57 -67.40
C THR A 630 37.64 14.51 -68.44
N GLU A 631 36.86 15.50 -68.03
CA GLU A 631 36.19 16.42 -68.93
C GLU A 631 37.21 17.33 -69.64
N GLU A 632 38.24 17.84 -68.97
CA GLU A 632 39.29 18.62 -69.60
C GLU A 632 40.08 17.80 -70.63
N PHE A 633 40.25 16.50 -70.38
CA PHE A 633 40.89 15.58 -71.35
C PHE A 633 39.98 15.41 -72.58
N GLU A 634 38.69 15.21 -72.43
CA GLU A 634 37.72 15.08 -73.54
C GLU A 634 37.63 16.35 -74.40
N LYS A 635 37.78 17.52 -73.77
CA LYS A 635 37.88 18.79 -74.47
C LYS A 635 39.22 19.07 -75.14
N GLY A 636 40.17 18.14 -75.04
CA GLY A 636 41.51 18.31 -75.61
C GLY A 636 42.44 19.22 -74.81
N ARG A 637 42.06 19.65 -73.61
CA ARG A 637 42.91 20.49 -72.73
C ARG A 637 43.83 19.63 -71.87
N ILE A 638 44.81 19.12 -72.57
CA ILE A 638 45.64 18.05 -72.03
C ILE A 638 46.43 18.48 -70.76
N ASN A 639 46.93 19.70 -70.67
CA ASN A 639 47.71 20.18 -69.53
C ASN A 639 46.83 20.38 -68.28
N GLU A 640 45.65 20.90 -68.46
CA GLU A 640 44.63 21.08 -67.43
C GLU A 640 44.18 19.72 -66.90
N ALA A 641 43.99 18.71 -67.78
CA ALA A 641 43.67 17.35 -67.38
C ALA A 641 44.77 16.73 -66.51
N ILE A 642 46.03 16.82 -66.94
CA ILE A 642 47.18 16.33 -66.14
C ILE A 642 47.22 17.03 -64.77
N ALA A 643 47.09 18.38 -64.74
CA ALA A 643 47.09 19.10 -63.48
C ALA A 643 46.00 18.65 -62.49
N ALA A 644 44.80 18.40 -63.01
CA ALA A 644 43.68 17.91 -62.21
C ALA A 644 43.96 16.48 -61.70
N TYR A 645 44.44 15.58 -62.53
CA TYR A 645 44.78 14.20 -62.14
C TYR A 645 45.98 14.14 -61.16
N MET A 646 46.96 15.02 -61.31
CA MET A 646 48.05 15.10 -60.31
C MET A 646 47.56 15.56 -58.96
N LYS A 647 46.53 16.41 -58.93
CA LYS A 647 45.87 16.77 -57.64
C LYS A 647 45.12 15.59 -57.03
N VAL A 648 44.50 14.75 -57.84
CA VAL A 648 43.91 13.50 -57.30
C VAL A 648 44.95 12.67 -56.61
N LEU A 649 46.10 12.45 -57.26
CA LEU A 649 47.20 11.62 -56.70
C LEU A 649 47.90 12.25 -55.49
N GLU A 650 47.88 13.58 -55.38
CA GLU A 650 48.32 14.28 -54.19
C GLU A 650 47.41 14.06 -53.00
N ILE A 651 46.09 13.96 -53.23
CA ILE A 651 45.05 13.73 -52.21
C ILE A 651 44.94 12.24 -51.87
N ASP A 652 44.83 11.40 -52.90
CA ASP A 652 44.73 9.96 -52.78
C ASP A 652 45.71 9.22 -53.76
N PRO A 653 46.90 8.90 -53.30
CA PRO A 653 47.91 8.20 -54.14
C PRO A 653 47.45 6.80 -54.62
N LYS A 654 46.37 6.27 -54.03
CA LYS A 654 45.82 4.94 -54.39
C LYS A 654 44.66 5.04 -55.38
N PHE A 655 44.34 6.21 -55.92
CA PHE A 655 43.25 6.39 -56.88
C PHE A 655 43.67 5.81 -58.25
N VAL A 656 43.47 4.50 -58.40
CA VAL A 656 44.05 3.68 -59.49
C VAL A 656 43.64 4.18 -60.88
N GLN A 657 42.40 4.60 -61.04
CA GLN A 657 41.84 5.01 -62.34
C GLN A 657 42.58 6.22 -62.98
N VAL A 658 43.18 7.07 -62.14
CA VAL A 658 43.98 8.19 -62.62
C VAL A 658 45.21 7.75 -63.37
N TYR A 659 45.87 6.68 -62.93
CA TYR A 659 47.08 6.13 -63.56
C TYR A 659 46.76 5.61 -64.99
N TYR A 660 45.58 5.04 -65.20
CA TYR A 660 45.10 4.65 -66.53
C TYR A 660 45.00 5.87 -67.44
N ASN A 661 44.28 6.88 -67.00
CA ASN A 661 44.08 8.11 -67.79
C ASN A 661 45.38 8.85 -68.05
N LEU A 662 46.28 8.98 -67.06
CA LEU A 662 47.59 9.57 -67.23
C LEU A 662 48.47 8.81 -68.20
N ALA A 663 48.48 7.47 -68.20
CA ALA A 663 49.19 6.64 -69.15
C ALA A 663 48.80 6.95 -70.59
N VAL A 664 47.49 6.99 -70.88
CA VAL A 664 46.93 7.32 -72.19
C VAL A 664 47.30 8.77 -72.59
N ILE A 665 47.23 9.73 -71.65
CA ILE A 665 47.54 11.11 -71.91
C ILE A 665 49.05 11.32 -72.24
N TYR A 666 49.93 10.72 -71.41
CA TYR A 666 51.35 10.84 -71.63
C TYR A 666 51.79 10.17 -72.90
N ALA A 667 51.22 9.01 -73.27
CA ALA A 667 51.51 8.38 -74.56
C ALA A 667 51.13 9.29 -75.74
N ARG A 668 49.92 9.94 -75.70
CA ARG A 668 49.51 10.92 -76.73
C ARG A 668 50.42 12.12 -76.84
N LYS A 669 51.07 12.55 -75.74
CA LYS A 669 52.07 13.65 -75.69
C LYS A 669 53.44 13.17 -76.10
N ARG A 670 53.65 11.92 -76.42
CA ARG A 670 54.97 11.30 -76.69
C ARG A 670 55.91 11.36 -75.47
N GLN A 671 55.35 11.47 -74.24
CA GLN A 671 56.09 11.34 -72.98
C GLN A 671 56.06 9.88 -72.55
N PHE A 672 56.81 9.06 -73.30
CA PHE A 672 56.72 7.61 -73.21
C PHE A 672 57.15 7.04 -71.88
N ASN A 673 58.19 7.62 -71.24
CA ASN A 673 58.65 7.16 -69.91
C ASN A 673 57.60 7.35 -68.85
N GLU A 674 56.94 8.51 -68.79
CA GLU A 674 55.85 8.82 -67.87
C GLU A 674 54.60 7.96 -68.14
N ALA A 675 54.32 7.68 -69.45
CA ALA A 675 53.24 6.79 -69.85
C ALA A 675 53.44 5.35 -69.31
N ILE A 676 54.66 4.82 -69.49
CA ILE A 676 55.06 3.49 -69.04
C ILE A 676 55.01 3.42 -67.50
N ASP A 677 55.54 4.42 -66.80
CA ASP A 677 55.47 4.47 -65.31
C ASP A 677 54.01 4.45 -64.80
N ALA A 678 53.14 5.29 -65.35
CA ALA A 678 51.74 5.31 -65.01
C ALA A 678 51.05 3.99 -65.31
N ALA A 679 51.28 3.41 -66.48
CA ALA A 679 50.72 2.13 -66.87
C ALA A 679 51.16 0.99 -65.94
N LYS A 680 52.43 0.94 -65.56
CA LYS A 680 52.98 -0.04 -64.62
C LYS A 680 52.31 0.08 -63.22
N ARG A 681 52.12 1.31 -62.73
CA ARG A 681 51.43 1.55 -61.43
C ARG A 681 49.99 1.07 -61.45
N PHE A 682 49.24 1.29 -62.54
CA PHE A 682 47.88 0.74 -62.70
C PHE A 682 47.89 -0.79 -62.66
N ILE A 683 48.77 -1.43 -63.50
CA ILE A 683 48.84 -2.88 -63.64
C ILE A 683 49.27 -3.53 -62.31
N GLN A 684 50.14 -2.89 -61.54
CA GLN A 684 50.59 -3.39 -60.24
C GLN A 684 49.40 -3.51 -59.25
N THR A 685 48.48 -2.60 -59.36
CA THR A 685 47.30 -2.60 -58.46
C THR A 685 46.15 -3.43 -59.04
N ASN A 686 45.94 -3.35 -60.35
CA ASN A 686 44.91 -4.06 -61.11
C ASN A 686 45.56 -4.93 -62.20
N PRO A 687 46.10 -6.12 -61.88
CA PRO A 687 46.90 -6.93 -62.81
C PRO A 687 46.06 -7.67 -63.86
N THR A 688 44.75 -7.76 -63.70
CA THR A 688 43.83 -8.49 -64.57
C THR A 688 42.72 -7.58 -65.08
N GLY A 689 42.17 -7.90 -66.27
CA GLY A 689 41.07 -7.13 -66.87
C GLY A 689 41.51 -6.46 -68.18
N VAL A 690 40.52 -5.98 -68.94
CA VAL A 690 40.67 -5.36 -70.25
C VAL A 690 41.54 -4.11 -70.21
N GLU A 691 41.40 -3.30 -69.14
CA GLU A 691 42.21 -2.09 -68.94
C GLU A 691 43.71 -2.38 -68.74
N ALA A 692 44.04 -3.42 -67.98
CA ALA A 692 45.42 -3.87 -67.78
C ALA A 692 46.01 -4.39 -69.07
N GLU A 693 45.24 -5.10 -69.90
CA GLU A 693 45.65 -5.61 -71.20
C GLU A 693 45.91 -4.46 -72.17
N ASN A 694 45.01 -3.50 -72.23
CA ASN A 694 45.20 -2.27 -73.02
C ASN A 694 46.47 -1.51 -72.65
N LEU A 695 46.78 -1.40 -71.37
CA LEU A 695 47.98 -0.73 -70.89
C LEU A 695 49.25 -1.54 -71.18
N ARG A 696 49.25 -2.89 -71.17
CA ARG A 696 50.38 -3.71 -71.62
C ARG A 696 50.69 -3.44 -73.08
N THR A 697 49.67 -3.43 -73.96
CA THR A 697 49.80 -3.07 -75.34
C THR A 697 50.35 -1.67 -75.56
N LEU A 698 49.84 -0.69 -74.71
CA LEU A 698 50.34 0.66 -74.71
C LEU A 698 51.84 0.77 -74.34
N ILE A 699 52.29 0.00 -73.32
CA ILE A 699 53.72 -0.07 -72.94
C ILE A 699 54.54 -0.55 -74.14
N GLU A 700 54.16 -1.65 -74.77
CA GLU A 700 54.84 -2.18 -75.92
C GLU A 700 54.92 -1.21 -77.11
N GLN A 701 53.88 -0.42 -77.29
CA GLN A 701 53.86 0.62 -78.32
C GLN A 701 54.77 1.77 -77.98
N CYS A 702 54.79 2.23 -76.72
CA CYS A 702 55.65 3.32 -76.27
C CYS A 702 57.15 2.87 -76.36
N GLU A 703 57.43 1.66 -75.94
CA GLU A 703 58.81 1.10 -76.02
C GLU A 703 59.30 1.03 -77.47
N ARG A 704 58.51 0.56 -78.45
CA ARG A 704 58.82 0.54 -79.89
C ARG A 704 59.04 1.93 -80.45
N GLU A 705 58.24 2.93 -80.12
CA GLU A 705 58.38 4.28 -80.62
C GLU A 705 59.61 4.98 -80.02
N MET A 706 59.97 4.68 -78.76
CA MET A 706 61.24 5.13 -78.15
C MET A 706 62.48 4.53 -78.86
N GLU A 707 62.44 3.27 -79.21
CA GLU A 707 63.53 2.62 -79.97
C GLU A 707 63.67 3.30 -81.32
N GLN A 708 62.60 3.53 -82.06
CA GLN A 708 62.63 4.20 -83.37
C GLN A 708 63.12 5.69 -83.26
N GLU A 709 62.85 6.43 -82.16
CA GLU A 709 63.39 7.78 -81.95
C GLU A 709 64.85 7.73 -81.57
N ALA A 710 65.39 6.64 -80.98
CA ALA A 710 66.78 6.48 -80.62
C ALA A 710 67.63 6.04 -81.85
N GLU A 711 67.03 5.56 -82.90
CA GLU A 711 67.72 5.13 -84.18
C GLU A 711 67.77 6.30 -85.19
N ILE A 712 67.02 7.41 -84.96
CA ILE A 712 67.06 8.62 -85.81
C ILE A 712 68.03 9.66 -85.17
#